data_4c97989a9d654e269a1faca0c2bb1fda
#
_entry.id   4c97989a9d654e269a1faca0c2bb1fda
#
_cell.length_a   1.000
_cell.length_b   1.000
_cell.length_c   1.000
_cell.angle_alpha   90.00
_cell.angle_beta   90.00
_cell.angle_gamma   90.00
#
_symmetry.space_group_name_H-M   'P 1'
#
loop_
_entity.id
_entity.type
_entity.pdbx_description
1 polymer ?
#
loop_
_entity_poly.entity_id
_entity_poly.type
_entity_poly.pdbx_seq_one_letter_code
_entity_poly.pdbx_strand_id
1 'polypeptide(L)'
;MKKFTKITSIILAIGILVSSFISGPGITQAAQSQMWNASATIRDAKDINEGENISGFKLESRKWIQDIQSTAMIFKHAKSGAKLIYLQNEDENKVFSINFRTPVNDNTGVNHIIEHSVLCGSKLFPVKDPFLIMTKQSLSTFINAFTGPDFTMYPVASKNEKDFQNLMSVYLDAVFYPNLSKDPRILQQEGWHYEVDKETGELKYNGIVYNEMKGSYSSPQTILRNTINKSLFKENSYAYESGGNPDNIPNLTYQKFIQTYKKYYVPSNSSIYLYGKIDIENTLKFMNDNYLSKLKKSSVDSVIKLQSPQDTMVSKTAFYPVAKDAATENMTYLSSNYLINNAIDVESMLAFQILESILLNTKASPLRKALGNSNIGAKAYANFNSSMIQPTFSIVITNANELEKNKFKSVVENSLKKIVKEGFDEELVNSVFNSIEFSLRTEHSDANRGMNYMSAAMNSWNYDMSPTEYLEITPTLNKIKSKISSGYFEKMIQKYLLDNKHSSLVILKPSSGLNESKEEKLKAKLADFKKSLSEVELGKIIKDTENLKKWQDTSDSKKDISKIPTLTLGDLNKKAEEILTIEKLEGDTKVLYHPMFTDGITYSNLYFDSSKVPQNELLYLKLLSNVLGNINTEKYDHMQLSNKIMKDTGGISFNSIAFKKNNGSSEYYPKMNITVKALNGTLPNAFDILEEVINRSVFTDKKRIKEMIKTSRLNYESMFANGGNILAMKQVLSYLSDSGKYGGLDYLPYYNFICDLDDNFDTKFDEIVRKLNHVKGIVFNKEKLVVSYTGDEKHYREFASSFRSLEVEIENEKFPKQEYKFDFTKKNDALVIPSQVQYVVKAGSFKNAGYIHNGSMSVLENILNSAYLWQNLRIKGGAYGGAMSFTNEEVLFYSYRDPNIKETLNTFDGTVNFLENFKADEKEMANYIIGTIGNMDSLTSPQIKGVIGDNMYFKGITQEDIQKERDEVLSTTAEDIRNYARLIENVIKQNFYCVVGGETKVNENKGLFHRIIFPINNSKQ
;
A
#
# COMPACT_ATOMS: atom_id res chain seq x y z
N MET A 1 33.11 17.74 -55.82
CA MET A 1 32.16 16.76 -56.36
C MET A 1 32.92 15.59 -56.96
N LYS A 2 32.49 14.35 -56.68
CA LYS A 2 33.15 13.04 -56.99
C LYS A 2 34.27 12.66 -56.02
N LYS A 3 33.83 12.05 -54.88
CA LYS A 3 34.52 10.96 -54.19
C LYS A 3 33.73 10.68 -52.89
N PHE A 4 32.54 10.15 -52.97
CA PHE A 4 31.81 9.50 -51.86
C PHE A 4 30.70 8.60 -52.44
N THR A 5 31.12 7.56 -53.16
CA THR A 5 30.21 6.51 -53.61
C THR A 5 31.06 5.28 -54.02
N LYS A 6 31.64 4.61 -52.99
CA LYS A 6 32.21 3.28 -53.19
C LYS A 6 32.68 2.62 -51.88
N ILE A 7 31.87 2.74 -50.78
CA ILE A 7 32.07 1.95 -49.52
C ILE A 7 30.79 1.27 -49.04
N THR A 8 29.69 1.36 -49.77
CA THR A 8 28.39 0.79 -49.36
C THR A 8 28.06 -0.53 -50.09
N SER A 9 28.99 -1.16 -50.77
CA SER A 9 28.71 -2.39 -51.54
C SER A 9 29.57 -3.61 -51.17
N ILE A 10 30.28 -3.57 -50.04
CA ILE A 10 31.15 -4.70 -49.59
C ILE A 10 30.71 -5.27 -48.22
N ILE A 11 29.71 -4.66 -47.54
CA ILE A 11 29.18 -5.18 -46.28
C ILE A 11 27.90 -6.04 -46.46
N LEU A 12 27.41 -6.18 -47.70
CA LEU A 12 26.22 -6.99 -47.99
C LEU A 12 26.51 -8.41 -48.57
N ALA A 13 27.80 -8.82 -48.61
CA ALA A 13 28.16 -10.13 -49.17
C ALA A 13 28.87 -11.08 -48.20
N ILE A 14 28.96 -10.76 -46.91
CA ILE A 14 29.50 -11.65 -45.84
C ILE A 14 28.43 -12.13 -44.85
N GLY A 15 27.16 -11.70 -45.01
CA GLY A 15 26.03 -12.11 -44.17
C GLY A 15 25.27 -13.36 -44.61
N ILE A 16 25.67 -14.10 -45.64
CA ILE A 16 24.89 -15.23 -46.20
C ILE A 16 25.67 -16.57 -46.26
N LEU A 17 26.78 -16.73 -45.57
CA LEU A 17 27.55 -17.97 -45.61
C LEU A 17 28.01 -18.50 -44.24
N VAL A 18 27.19 -18.35 -43.16
CA VAL A 18 27.35 -19.13 -41.93
C VAL A 18 25.96 -19.54 -41.41
N SER A 19 25.19 -20.25 -42.20
CA SER A 19 23.95 -20.94 -41.76
C SER A 19 23.76 -22.28 -42.47
N SER A 20 24.77 -23.14 -42.35
CA SER A 20 24.61 -24.56 -42.63
C SER A 20 25.71 -25.32 -41.91
N PHE A 21 25.29 -26.18 -41.06
CA PHE A 21 25.96 -27.19 -40.25
C PHE A 21 25.95 -26.84 -38.73
N ILE A 22 24.82 -27.25 -38.09
CA ILE A 22 24.79 -28.21 -37.01
C ILE A 22 23.30 -28.66 -36.91
N SER A 23 22.95 -29.71 -37.59
CA SER A 23 21.76 -30.50 -37.34
C SER A 23 22.09 -31.55 -36.30
N GLY A 24 21.80 -31.24 -35.03
CA GLY A 24 21.70 -32.24 -33.95
C GLY A 24 20.22 -32.54 -33.68
N PRO A 25 19.83 -33.76 -33.33
CA PRO A 25 18.43 -34.17 -33.32
C PRO A 25 17.69 -33.68 -32.07
N GLY A 26 16.52 -33.11 -32.28
CA GLY A 26 15.43 -33.16 -31.33
C GLY A 26 15.46 -32.19 -30.16
N ILE A 27 15.45 -30.89 -30.41
CA ILE A 27 14.85 -29.95 -29.42
C ILE A 27 13.39 -29.83 -29.85
N THR A 28 12.53 -30.46 -29.05
CA THR A 28 11.09 -30.29 -29.14
C THR A 28 10.75 -28.81 -29.07
N GLN A 29 10.18 -28.30 -30.13
CA GLN A 29 9.50 -27.01 -30.23
C GLN A 29 8.25 -27.00 -29.30
N ALA A 30 8.48 -26.87 -28.00
CA ALA A 30 7.42 -26.75 -27.02
C ALA A 30 7.79 -25.63 -26.07
N ALA A 31 7.12 -24.50 -26.28
CA ALA A 31 7.10 -23.28 -25.46
C ALA A 31 8.06 -22.16 -25.87
N GLN A 32 8.27 -21.88 -27.14
CA GLN A 32 8.25 -20.49 -27.56
C GLN A 32 6.77 -20.12 -27.70
N SER A 33 6.19 -19.45 -26.68
CA SER A 33 5.00 -18.62 -26.88
C SER A 33 5.33 -17.81 -28.13
N GLN A 34 4.49 -17.87 -29.18
CA GLN A 34 4.68 -17.02 -30.35
C GLN A 34 4.54 -15.58 -29.85
N MET A 35 5.66 -14.96 -29.45
CA MET A 35 5.73 -13.53 -29.24
C MET A 35 5.35 -12.91 -30.56
N TRP A 36 4.25 -12.15 -30.60
CA TRP A 36 3.93 -11.40 -31.79
C TRP A 36 4.86 -10.20 -31.89
N ASN A 37 5.34 -9.90 -33.07
CA ASN A 37 5.95 -8.60 -33.30
C ASN A 37 4.83 -7.56 -33.23
N ALA A 38 4.96 -6.58 -32.34
CA ALA A 38 4.04 -5.47 -32.30
C ALA A 38 3.90 -4.86 -33.70
N SER A 39 2.67 -4.64 -34.14
CA SER A 39 2.43 -3.96 -35.39
C SER A 39 3.04 -2.56 -35.35
N ALA A 40 3.70 -2.15 -36.42
CA ALA A 40 4.23 -0.79 -36.51
C ALA A 40 3.13 0.28 -36.42
N THR A 41 1.87 -0.10 -36.59
CA THR A 41 0.72 0.77 -36.53
C THR A 41 -0.38 0.11 -35.69
N ILE A 42 -0.63 0.64 -34.49
CA ILE A 42 -1.74 0.22 -33.63
C ILE A 42 -3.04 0.75 -34.25
N ARG A 43 -4.01 -0.14 -34.46
CA ARG A 43 -5.33 0.24 -34.97
C ARG A 43 -6.05 1.10 -33.94
N ASP A 44 -6.48 2.29 -34.36
CA ASP A 44 -7.24 3.20 -33.50
C ASP A 44 -8.63 2.62 -33.22
N ALA A 45 -9.13 2.83 -32.00
CA ALA A 45 -10.47 2.41 -31.58
C ALA A 45 -11.58 2.91 -32.52
N LYS A 46 -11.42 4.11 -33.08
CA LYS A 46 -12.41 4.68 -34.04
C LYS A 46 -12.56 3.85 -35.31
N ASP A 47 -11.56 3.09 -35.72
CA ASP A 47 -11.52 2.27 -36.93
C ASP A 47 -12.06 0.85 -36.71
N ILE A 48 -12.45 0.50 -35.45
CA ILE A 48 -13.05 -0.79 -35.11
C ILE A 48 -14.56 -0.60 -34.93
N ASN A 49 -15.37 -1.31 -35.73
CA ASN A 49 -16.80 -1.14 -35.73
C ASN A 49 -17.53 -2.06 -34.73
N GLU A 50 -18.59 -1.56 -34.12
CA GLU A 50 -19.49 -2.41 -33.34
C GLU A 50 -20.02 -3.57 -34.16
N GLY A 51 -20.03 -4.78 -33.59
CA GLY A 51 -20.38 -6.02 -34.28
C GLY A 51 -19.20 -6.70 -34.96
N GLU A 52 -18.06 -6.03 -35.15
CA GLU A 52 -16.86 -6.61 -35.75
C GLU A 52 -16.31 -7.77 -34.89
N ASN A 53 -15.82 -8.82 -35.57
CA ASN A 53 -15.18 -9.96 -34.89
C ASN A 53 -13.68 -9.95 -35.14
N ILE A 54 -12.91 -9.81 -34.09
CA ILE A 54 -11.45 -9.83 -34.11
C ILE A 54 -11.00 -11.07 -33.35
N SER A 55 -10.46 -12.06 -34.05
CA SER A 55 -9.90 -13.29 -33.45
C SER A 55 -10.84 -13.97 -32.46
N GLY A 56 -12.14 -14.08 -32.80
CA GLY A 56 -13.15 -14.71 -31.96
C GLY A 56 -13.78 -13.80 -30.90
N PHE A 57 -13.33 -12.57 -30.77
CA PHE A 57 -13.94 -11.55 -29.92
C PHE A 57 -14.84 -10.64 -30.73
N LYS A 58 -16.12 -10.56 -30.38
CA LYS A 58 -17.07 -9.64 -30.98
C LYS A 58 -17.09 -8.33 -30.18
N LEU A 59 -16.91 -7.18 -30.85
CA LEU A 59 -17.10 -5.87 -30.24
C LEU A 59 -18.59 -5.65 -29.98
N GLU A 60 -18.99 -5.57 -28.71
CA GLU A 60 -20.39 -5.36 -28.32
C GLU A 60 -20.75 -3.86 -28.22
N SER A 61 -19.80 -3.03 -27.74
CA SER A 61 -19.99 -1.57 -27.66
C SER A 61 -18.67 -0.80 -27.65
N ARG A 62 -18.72 0.45 -28.11
CA ARG A 62 -17.63 1.41 -28.12
C ARG A 62 -18.12 2.77 -27.63
N LYS A 63 -17.42 3.39 -26.65
CA LYS A 63 -17.80 4.67 -26.06
C LYS A 63 -16.55 5.48 -25.69
N TRP A 64 -16.51 6.77 -26.07
CA TRP A 64 -15.55 7.72 -25.51
C TRP A 64 -15.97 8.13 -24.11
N ILE A 65 -15.06 8.09 -23.15
CA ILE A 65 -15.27 8.51 -21.76
C ILE A 65 -14.38 9.70 -21.47
N GLN A 66 -15.03 10.85 -21.31
CA GLN A 66 -14.36 12.13 -21.16
C GLN A 66 -13.56 12.22 -19.86
N ASP A 67 -14.10 11.69 -18.74
CA ASP A 67 -13.49 11.77 -17.41
C ASP A 67 -12.14 11.08 -17.32
N ILE A 68 -11.90 10.06 -18.16
CA ILE A 68 -10.64 9.29 -18.15
C ILE A 68 -9.87 9.40 -19.46
N GLN A 69 -10.30 10.29 -20.37
CA GLN A 69 -9.68 10.53 -21.68
C GLN A 69 -9.35 9.22 -22.43
N SER A 70 -10.31 8.28 -22.47
CA SER A 70 -10.12 6.95 -23.05
C SER A 70 -11.32 6.48 -23.84
N THR A 71 -11.08 5.71 -24.91
CA THR A 71 -12.14 4.98 -25.61
C THR A 71 -12.33 3.61 -24.99
N ALA A 72 -13.48 3.37 -24.38
CA ALA A 72 -13.87 2.07 -23.85
C ALA A 72 -14.45 1.20 -24.98
N MET A 73 -13.88 0.00 -25.16
CA MET A 73 -14.35 -1.04 -26.07
C MET A 73 -14.69 -2.30 -25.30
N ILE A 74 -15.92 -2.77 -25.38
CA ILE A 74 -16.39 -3.97 -24.69
C ILE A 74 -16.51 -5.13 -25.68
N PHE A 75 -15.77 -6.19 -25.45
CA PHE A 75 -15.74 -7.39 -26.26
C PHE A 75 -16.26 -8.61 -25.52
N LYS A 76 -16.77 -9.57 -26.29
CA LYS A 76 -17.14 -10.90 -25.81
C LYS A 76 -16.58 -11.99 -26.70
N HIS A 77 -15.87 -12.94 -26.09
CA HIS A 77 -15.34 -14.07 -26.82
C HIS A 77 -16.44 -15.12 -27.11
N ALA A 78 -16.70 -15.38 -28.40
CA ALA A 78 -17.86 -16.17 -28.84
C ALA A 78 -17.86 -17.60 -28.29
N LYS A 79 -16.70 -18.29 -28.32
CA LYS A 79 -16.60 -19.71 -27.93
C LYS A 79 -16.58 -19.94 -26.42
N SER A 80 -15.80 -19.16 -25.69
CA SER A 80 -15.58 -19.37 -24.25
C SER A 80 -16.50 -18.54 -23.36
N GLY A 81 -17.08 -17.46 -23.89
CA GLY A 81 -17.93 -16.53 -23.15
C GLY A 81 -17.18 -15.54 -22.26
N ALA A 82 -15.85 -15.48 -22.34
CA ALA A 82 -15.04 -14.48 -21.64
C ALA A 82 -15.46 -13.06 -22.06
N LYS A 83 -15.57 -12.15 -21.09
CA LYS A 83 -15.85 -10.73 -21.32
C LYS A 83 -14.53 -9.97 -21.27
N LEU A 84 -14.38 -8.90 -22.08
CA LEU A 84 -13.19 -8.05 -22.07
C LEU A 84 -13.59 -6.59 -22.23
N ILE A 85 -12.99 -5.70 -21.43
CA ILE A 85 -12.98 -4.26 -21.66
C ILE A 85 -11.57 -3.81 -21.99
N TYR A 86 -11.44 -2.96 -23.02
CA TYR A 86 -10.21 -2.26 -23.35
C TYR A 86 -10.45 -0.76 -23.30
N LEU A 87 -9.67 -0.07 -22.46
CA LEU A 87 -9.63 1.38 -22.35
C LEU A 87 -8.42 1.88 -23.15
N GLN A 88 -8.66 2.27 -24.41
CA GLN A 88 -7.61 2.78 -25.28
C GLN A 88 -7.31 4.24 -24.98
N ASN A 89 -6.05 4.55 -24.77
CA ASN A 89 -5.47 5.88 -24.65
C ASN A 89 -3.95 5.84 -24.98
N GLU A 90 -3.26 6.98 -24.86
CA GLU A 90 -1.83 7.10 -25.18
C GLU A 90 -0.89 6.78 -23.99
N ASP A 91 -1.39 6.24 -22.87
CA ASP A 91 -0.55 5.87 -21.75
C ASP A 91 0.32 4.66 -22.12
N GLU A 92 1.64 4.82 -21.97
CA GLU A 92 2.59 3.74 -22.22
C GLU A 92 2.57 2.69 -21.11
N ASN A 93 2.09 3.03 -19.90
CA ASN A 93 1.93 2.07 -18.82
C ASN A 93 0.70 1.18 -19.03
N LYS A 94 0.91 0.08 -19.73
CA LYS A 94 -0.15 -0.87 -20.08
C LYS A 94 -0.54 -1.70 -18.88
N VAL A 95 -1.86 -1.90 -18.70
CA VAL A 95 -2.40 -2.77 -17.65
C VAL A 95 -3.18 -3.90 -18.29
N PHE A 96 -2.91 -5.10 -17.82
CA PHE A 96 -3.72 -6.31 -18.02
C PHE A 96 -4.22 -6.82 -16.68
N SER A 97 -5.48 -7.23 -16.61
CA SER A 97 -5.97 -8.00 -15.48
C SER A 97 -6.97 -9.05 -15.94
N ILE A 98 -6.92 -10.23 -15.32
CA ILE A 98 -7.99 -11.22 -15.44
C ILE A 98 -8.63 -11.43 -14.08
N ASN A 99 -9.95 -11.27 -14.04
CA ASN A 99 -10.72 -11.19 -12.80
C ASN A 99 -11.82 -12.25 -12.83
N PHE A 100 -12.09 -12.86 -11.68
CA PHE A 100 -13.13 -13.87 -11.52
C PHE A 100 -14.08 -13.47 -10.41
N ARG A 101 -15.40 -13.73 -10.60
CA ARG A 101 -16.36 -13.61 -9.52
C ARG A 101 -16.28 -14.86 -8.65
N THR A 102 -15.86 -14.68 -7.38
CA THR A 102 -15.53 -15.78 -6.46
C THR A 102 -16.24 -15.59 -5.10
N PRO A 103 -17.59 -15.67 -5.05
CA PRO A 103 -18.32 -15.55 -3.79
C PRO A 103 -17.92 -16.66 -2.82
N VAL A 104 -17.66 -16.28 -1.57
CA VAL A 104 -17.35 -17.20 -0.48
C VAL A 104 -18.63 -17.70 0.20
N ASN A 105 -18.56 -18.91 0.81
CA ASN A 105 -19.67 -19.53 1.53
C ASN A 105 -19.27 -20.08 2.91
N ASP A 106 -18.03 -19.86 3.33
CA ASP A 106 -17.51 -20.17 4.66
C ASP A 106 -16.28 -19.35 5.00
N ASN A 107 -15.69 -19.58 6.18
CA ASN A 107 -14.56 -18.84 6.71
C ASN A 107 -13.20 -19.55 6.49
N THR A 108 -13.10 -20.53 5.59
CA THR A 108 -11.83 -21.26 5.36
C THR A 108 -10.82 -20.48 4.54
N GLY A 109 -11.21 -19.33 3.95
CA GLY A 109 -10.31 -18.53 3.09
C GLY A 109 -9.95 -19.24 1.78
N VAL A 110 -10.78 -20.17 1.31
CA VAL A 110 -10.47 -20.99 0.15
C VAL A 110 -10.11 -20.17 -1.09
N ASN A 111 -10.82 -19.04 -1.36
CA ASN A 111 -10.53 -18.20 -2.52
C ASN A 111 -9.20 -17.47 -2.38
N HIS A 112 -8.84 -17.02 -1.19
CA HIS A 112 -7.54 -16.39 -0.89
C HIS A 112 -6.39 -17.39 -1.06
N ILE A 113 -6.57 -18.62 -0.55
CA ILE A 113 -5.58 -19.68 -0.73
C ILE A 113 -5.44 -20.07 -2.21
N ILE A 114 -6.54 -20.08 -2.99
CA ILE A 114 -6.49 -20.31 -4.45
C ILE A 114 -5.75 -19.17 -5.14
N GLU A 115 -5.98 -17.91 -4.75
CA GLU A 115 -5.28 -16.75 -5.29
C GLU A 115 -3.77 -16.95 -5.24
N HIS A 116 -3.22 -17.26 -4.07
CA HIS A 116 -1.81 -17.59 -3.90
C HIS A 116 -1.39 -18.80 -4.73
N SER A 117 -2.18 -19.86 -4.67
CA SER A 117 -1.82 -21.19 -5.21
C SER A 117 -1.79 -21.27 -6.73
N VAL A 118 -2.59 -20.48 -7.46
CA VAL A 118 -2.55 -20.48 -8.94
C VAL A 118 -1.24 -19.91 -9.47
N LEU A 119 -0.59 -19.05 -8.68
CA LEU A 119 0.72 -18.46 -9.00
C LEU A 119 1.89 -19.40 -8.66
N CYS A 120 1.62 -20.58 -8.09
CA CYS A 120 2.63 -21.61 -7.75
C CYS A 120 2.85 -22.60 -8.89
N GLY A 121 3.10 -22.09 -10.10
CA GLY A 121 3.39 -22.88 -11.29
C GLY A 121 2.19 -23.33 -12.11
N SER A 122 2.42 -23.48 -13.39
CA SER A 122 1.39 -23.79 -14.38
C SER A 122 1.87 -24.78 -15.45
N LYS A 123 1.02 -25.08 -16.42
CA LYS A 123 1.32 -26.05 -17.47
C LYS A 123 2.51 -25.64 -18.34
N LEU A 124 2.56 -24.39 -18.78
CA LEU A 124 3.66 -23.88 -19.60
C LEU A 124 4.85 -23.47 -18.73
N PHE A 125 4.61 -23.02 -17.53
CA PHE A 125 5.60 -22.49 -16.59
C PHE A 125 5.65 -23.33 -15.30
N PRO A 126 6.21 -24.56 -15.37
CA PRO A 126 6.11 -25.56 -14.29
C PRO A 126 7.16 -25.37 -13.18
N VAL A 127 7.55 -24.15 -12.90
CA VAL A 127 8.39 -23.77 -11.74
C VAL A 127 7.52 -23.58 -10.50
N LYS A 128 8.11 -23.66 -9.30
CA LYS A 128 7.36 -23.53 -8.06
C LYS A 128 6.81 -22.14 -7.80
N ASP A 129 7.50 -21.10 -8.25
CA ASP A 129 7.14 -19.71 -8.02
C ASP A 129 7.45 -18.84 -9.26
N PRO A 130 6.60 -18.92 -10.33
CA PRO A 130 6.75 -18.04 -11.49
C PRO A 130 6.60 -16.55 -11.14
N PHE A 131 5.77 -16.23 -10.12
CA PHE A 131 5.56 -14.87 -9.64
C PHE A 131 6.87 -14.24 -9.14
N LEU A 132 7.58 -14.92 -8.24
CA LEU A 132 8.87 -14.47 -7.75
C LEU A 132 9.91 -14.34 -8.87
N ILE A 133 9.93 -15.32 -9.81
CA ILE A 133 10.86 -15.28 -10.94
C ILE A 133 10.58 -14.04 -11.80
N MET A 134 9.32 -13.73 -12.10
CA MET A 134 8.96 -12.54 -12.85
C MET A 134 9.34 -11.26 -12.09
N THR A 135 9.04 -11.17 -10.80
CA THR A 135 9.38 -9.99 -9.98
C THR A 135 10.88 -9.64 -10.05
N LYS A 136 11.77 -10.63 -10.07
CA LYS A 136 13.22 -10.40 -10.09
C LYS A 136 13.83 -10.13 -11.47
N GLN A 137 13.07 -10.31 -12.57
CA GLN A 137 13.60 -10.22 -13.94
C GLN A 137 12.68 -9.49 -14.92
N SER A 138 11.77 -8.66 -14.43
CA SER A 138 10.78 -7.92 -15.20
C SER A 138 10.98 -6.41 -15.04
N LEU A 139 10.45 -5.64 -16.00
CA LEU A 139 10.26 -4.19 -15.91
C LEU A 139 8.83 -3.84 -15.49
N SER A 140 8.18 -4.74 -14.76
CA SER A 140 6.82 -4.53 -14.30
C SER A 140 6.72 -3.28 -13.42
N THR A 141 5.73 -2.46 -13.73
CA THR A 141 5.34 -1.32 -12.89
C THR A 141 4.34 -1.75 -11.82
N PHE A 142 3.68 -2.89 -12.05
CA PHE A 142 2.81 -3.55 -11.09
C PHE A 142 2.73 -5.06 -11.36
N ILE A 143 2.83 -5.85 -10.31
CA ILE A 143 2.64 -7.30 -10.34
C ILE A 143 2.09 -7.75 -8.98
N ASN A 144 0.84 -8.26 -8.93
CA ASN A 144 0.22 -8.73 -7.71
C ASN A 144 -1.06 -9.55 -8.02
N ALA A 145 -1.78 -9.95 -6.95
CA ALA A 145 -3.13 -10.49 -7.01
C ALA A 145 -3.94 -9.97 -5.81
N PHE A 146 -5.28 -10.02 -5.89
CA PHE A 146 -6.19 -9.53 -4.86
C PHE A 146 -7.39 -10.43 -4.71
N THR A 147 -7.74 -10.78 -3.48
CA THR A 147 -9.01 -11.44 -3.13
C THR A 147 -9.89 -10.51 -2.31
N GLY A 148 -11.07 -10.22 -2.86
CA GLY A 148 -12.15 -9.52 -2.16
C GLY A 148 -13.24 -10.46 -1.64
N PRO A 149 -14.32 -9.92 -1.10
CA PRO A 149 -15.41 -10.74 -0.58
C PRO A 149 -16.11 -11.61 -1.65
N ASP A 150 -16.05 -11.19 -2.91
CA ASP A 150 -16.79 -11.82 -4.01
C ASP A 150 -16.03 -11.83 -5.35
N PHE A 151 -14.76 -11.45 -5.33
CA PHE A 151 -13.89 -11.43 -6.51
C PHE A 151 -12.47 -11.88 -6.18
N THR A 152 -11.76 -12.33 -7.22
CA THR A 152 -10.31 -12.52 -7.21
C THR A 152 -9.74 -11.94 -8.49
N MET A 153 -8.73 -11.07 -8.40
CA MET A 153 -8.15 -10.31 -9.51
C MET A 153 -6.64 -10.55 -9.62
N TYR A 154 -6.16 -10.62 -10.87
CA TYR A 154 -4.76 -10.88 -11.20
C TYR A 154 -4.24 -9.79 -12.14
N PRO A 155 -3.90 -8.59 -11.62
CA PRO A 155 -3.40 -7.49 -12.42
C PRO A 155 -1.88 -7.51 -12.58
N VAL A 156 -1.44 -7.09 -13.77
CA VAL A 156 -0.05 -6.77 -14.08
C VAL A 156 0.03 -5.51 -14.92
N ALA A 157 1.13 -4.76 -14.81
CA ALA A 157 1.37 -3.59 -15.64
C ALA A 157 2.85 -3.46 -16.00
N SER A 158 3.11 -2.93 -17.21
CA SER A 158 4.46 -2.59 -17.67
C SER A 158 4.43 -1.52 -18.76
N LYS A 159 5.45 -0.64 -18.78
CA LYS A 159 5.70 0.29 -19.90
C LYS A 159 6.31 -0.44 -21.10
N ASN A 160 7.10 -1.49 -20.86
CA ASN A 160 7.77 -2.26 -21.90
C ASN A 160 6.79 -3.24 -22.54
N GLU A 161 6.66 -3.20 -23.87
CA GLU A 161 5.71 -4.03 -24.62
C GLU A 161 5.99 -5.53 -24.47
N LYS A 162 7.25 -5.94 -24.59
CA LYS A 162 7.65 -7.34 -24.48
C LYS A 162 7.43 -7.89 -23.06
N ASP A 163 7.73 -7.07 -22.06
CA ASP A 163 7.49 -7.41 -20.66
C ASP A 163 6.00 -7.54 -20.35
N PHE A 164 5.18 -6.61 -20.84
CA PHE A 164 3.73 -6.69 -20.73
C PHE A 164 3.16 -7.99 -21.30
N GLN A 165 3.64 -8.40 -22.48
CA GLN A 165 3.26 -9.67 -23.10
C GLN A 165 3.71 -10.88 -22.29
N ASN A 166 4.93 -10.85 -21.76
CA ASN A 166 5.47 -11.89 -20.89
C ASN A 166 4.62 -12.07 -19.64
N LEU A 167 4.31 -10.97 -18.93
CA LEU A 167 3.48 -10.95 -17.73
C LEU A 167 2.09 -11.50 -18.00
N MET A 168 1.43 -11.02 -19.06
CA MET A 168 0.10 -11.49 -19.47
C MET A 168 0.11 -12.98 -19.79
N SER A 169 1.13 -13.49 -20.48
CA SER A 169 1.27 -14.91 -20.81
C SER A 169 1.37 -15.79 -19.55
N VAL A 170 2.22 -15.38 -18.59
CA VAL A 170 2.38 -16.12 -17.33
C VAL A 170 1.09 -16.13 -16.52
N TYR A 171 0.39 -15.00 -16.42
CA TYR A 171 -0.83 -14.89 -15.64
C TYR A 171 -2.01 -15.64 -16.26
N LEU A 172 -2.16 -15.63 -17.59
CA LEU A 172 -3.18 -16.41 -18.28
C LEU A 172 -2.97 -17.92 -18.09
N ASP A 173 -1.71 -18.40 -18.20
CA ASP A 173 -1.43 -19.83 -17.98
C ASP A 173 -1.61 -20.22 -16.51
N ALA A 174 -1.22 -19.34 -15.58
CA ALA A 174 -1.41 -19.54 -14.15
C ALA A 174 -2.88 -19.74 -13.77
N VAL A 175 -3.78 -18.88 -14.24
CA VAL A 175 -5.20 -18.95 -13.84
C VAL A 175 -5.97 -20.07 -14.55
N PHE A 176 -5.62 -20.42 -15.81
CA PHE A 176 -6.36 -21.44 -16.55
C PHE A 176 -5.77 -22.84 -16.46
N TYR A 177 -4.48 -22.99 -16.20
CA TYR A 177 -3.78 -24.27 -16.18
C TYR A 177 -2.79 -24.43 -15.01
N PRO A 178 -3.16 -24.04 -13.77
CA PRO A 178 -2.25 -24.11 -12.62
C PRO A 178 -1.91 -25.57 -12.24
N ASN A 179 -0.78 -25.72 -11.56
CA ASN A 179 -0.34 -27.03 -11.06
C ASN A 179 -1.01 -27.45 -9.74
N LEU A 180 -1.80 -26.59 -9.11
CA LEU A 180 -2.45 -26.84 -7.80
C LEU A 180 -3.31 -28.13 -7.77
N SER A 181 -3.83 -28.59 -8.92
CA SER A 181 -4.58 -29.84 -9.01
C SER A 181 -3.72 -31.09 -9.13
N LYS A 182 -2.40 -30.93 -9.32
CA LYS A 182 -1.44 -32.04 -9.51
C LYS A 182 -0.55 -32.22 -8.29
N ASP A 183 -0.36 -31.16 -7.51
CA ASP A 183 0.57 -31.15 -6.38
C ASP A 183 -0.10 -30.61 -5.10
N PRO A 184 -0.49 -31.48 -4.16
CA PRO A 184 -1.12 -31.04 -2.91
C PRO A 184 -0.18 -30.23 -1.99
N ARG A 185 1.14 -30.27 -2.22
CA ARG A 185 2.11 -29.49 -1.44
C ARG A 185 1.91 -27.99 -1.63
N ILE A 186 1.32 -27.56 -2.76
CA ILE A 186 0.95 -26.16 -2.99
C ILE A 186 -0.05 -25.68 -1.93
N LEU A 187 -1.11 -26.47 -1.67
CA LEU A 187 -2.04 -26.14 -0.57
C LEU A 187 -1.36 -26.17 0.80
N GLN A 188 -0.46 -27.12 1.03
CA GLN A 188 0.27 -27.22 2.30
C GLN A 188 1.17 -25.98 2.54
N GLN A 189 1.83 -25.49 1.51
CA GLN A 189 2.66 -24.28 1.58
C GLN A 189 1.84 -23.00 1.71
N GLU A 190 0.93 -22.77 0.78
CA GLU A 190 0.20 -21.49 0.68
C GLU A 190 -0.95 -21.41 1.69
N GLY A 191 -1.67 -22.51 1.92
CA GLY A 191 -2.82 -22.56 2.81
C GLY A 191 -2.45 -22.89 4.25
N TRP A 192 -2.41 -24.18 4.54
CA TRP A 192 -2.09 -24.69 5.87
C TRP A 192 -1.63 -26.15 5.84
N HIS A 193 -0.85 -26.55 6.88
CA HIS A 193 -0.48 -27.94 7.13
C HIS A 193 -0.19 -28.15 8.63
N TYR A 194 -0.17 -29.42 9.07
CA TYR A 194 0.39 -29.80 10.37
C TYR A 194 1.91 -29.80 10.28
N GLU A 195 2.57 -29.25 11.29
CA GLU A 195 4.01 -29.32 11.45
C GLU A 195 4.35 -29.80 12.87
N VAL A 196 5.25 -30.78 12.99
CA VAL A 196 5.83 -31.18 14.27
C VAL A 196 7.12 -30.40 14.49
N ASP A 197 7.17 -29.64 15.55
CA ASP A 197 8.36 -28.90 15.95
C ASP A 197 9.48 -29.88 16.33
N LYS A 198 10.67 -29.72 15.77
CA LYS A 198 11.78 -30.68 15.95
C LYS A 198 12.43 -30.61 17.33
N GLU A 199 12.40 -29.45 17.99
CA GLU A 199 13.05 -29.25 19.28
C GLU A 199 12.11 -29.63 20.43
N THR A 200 10.85 -29.20 20.33
CA THR A 200 9.86 -29.40 21.41
C THR A 200 8.97 -30.62 21.17
N GLY A 201 8.92 -31.13 19.98
CA GLY A 201 7.96 -32.17 19.55
C GLY A 201 6.51 -31.70 19.53
N GLU A 202 6.21 -30.43 19.69
CA GLU A 202 4.84 -29.90 19.65
C GLU A 202 4.25 -29.96 18.23
N LEU A 203 2.97 -30.27 18.15
CA LEU A 203 2.21 -30.19 16.90
C LEU A 203 1.66 -28.78 16.76
N LYS A 204 1.87 -28.14 15.59
CA LYS A 204 1.38 -26.79 15.26
C LYS A 204 0.76 -26.73 13.87
N TYR A 205 -0.06 -25.71 13.61
CA TYR A 205 -0.43 -25.32 12.26
C TYR A 205 0.60 -24.36 11.68
N ASN A 206 0.89 -24.54 10.39
CA ASN A 206 1.75 -23.62 9.63
C ASN A 206 1.21 -23.47 8.20
N GLY A 207 1.57 -22.37 7.50
CA GLY A 207 1.18 -22.06 6.14
C GLY A 207 1.13 -20.53 5.94
N ILE A 208 1.36 -20.07 4.70
CA ILE A 208 1.53 -18.65 4.41
C ILE A 208 0.25 -17.86 4.74
N VAL A 209 -0.89 -18.24 4.13
CA VAL A 209 -2.18 -17.56 4.38
C VAL A 209 -2.64 -17.75 5.83
N TYR A 210 -2.41 -18.91 6.43
CA TYR A 210 -2.73 -19.14 7.84
C TYR A 210 -2.01 -18.13 8.76
N ASN A 211 -0.71 -17.95 8.57
CA ASN A 211 0.10 -17.03 9.37
C ASN A 211 -0.25 -15.56 9.07
N GLU A 212 -0.49 -15.22 7.81
CA GLU A 212 -0.94 -13.89 7.41
C GLU A 212 -2.24 -13.50 8.12
N MET A 213 -3.21 -14.40 8.11
CA MET A 213 -4.52 -14.13 8.73
C MET A 213 -4.43 -14.08 10.27
N LYS A 214 -3.53 -14.84 10.91
CA LYS A 214 -3.24 -14.64 12.34
C LYS A 214 -2.79 -13.20 12.62
N GLY A 215 -1.92 -12.65 11.78
CA GLY A 215 -1.51 -11.24 11.87
C GLY A 215 -2.67 -10.26 11.67
N SER A 216 -3.51 -10.50 10.67
CA SER A 216 -4.68 -9.65 10.36
C SER A 216 -5.70 -9.61 11.52
N TYR A 217 -5.91 -10.72 12.21
CA TYR A 217 -6.81 -10.82 13.36
C TYR A 217 -6.24 -10.21 14.66
N SER A 218 -5.03 -9.68 14.66
CA SER A 218 -4.50 -8.85 15.74
C SER A 218 -5.03 -7.42 15.69
N SER A 219 -5.60 -6.98 14.56
CA SER A 219 -6.13 -5.63 14.36
C SER A 219 -7.58 -5.49 14.86
N PRO A 220 -7.87 -4.53 15.78
CA PRO A 220 -9.24 -4.23 16.19
C PRO A 220 -10.15 -3.82 15.02
N GLN A 221 -9.60 -3.12 14.02
CA GLN A 221 -10.35 -2.68 12.84
C GLN A 221 -10.82 -3.87 12.00
N THR A 222 -9.99 -4.89 11.82
CA THR A 222 -10.36 -6.14 11.12
C THR A 222 -11.49 -6.86 11.86
N ILE A 223 -11.38 -6.99 13.19
CA ILE A 223 -12.40 -7.64 14.00
C ILE A 223 -13.71 -6.84 13.98
N LEU A 224 -13.64 -5.50 14.04
CA LEU A 224 -14.82 -4.62 13.96
C LEU A 224 -15.54 -4.81 12.62
N ARG A 225 -14.82 -4.69 11.49
CA ARG A 225 -15.37 -4.88 10.14
C ARG A 225 -16.04 -6.24 9.99
N ASN A 226 -15.38 -7.31 10.41
CA ASN A 226 -15.93 -8.67 10.32
C ASN A 226 -17.18 -8.83 11.22
N THR A 227 -17.19 -8.19 12.38
CA THR A 227 -18.35 -8.21 13.28
C THR A 227 -19.53 -7.42 12.70
N ILE A 228 -19.27 -6.26 12.08
CA ILE A 228 -20.28 -5.46 11.38
C ILE A 228 -20.88 -6.30 10.25
N ASN A 229 -20.05 -6.87 9.38
CA ASN A 229 -20.53 -7.70 8.28
C ASN A 229 -21.40 -8.87 8.78
N LYS A 230 -20.94 -9.63 9.78
CA LYS A 230 -21.71 -10.73 10.37
C LYS A 230 -22.99 -10.29 11.09
N SER A 231 -23.14 -9.00 11.43
CA SER A 231 -24.35 -8.45 12.03
C SER A 231 -25.39 -8.02 10.99
N LEU A 232 -24.94 -7.63 9.80
CA LEU A 232 -25.78 -7.12 8.72
C LEU A 232 -26.09 -8.19 7.66
N PHE A 233 -25.18 -9.15 7.45
CA PHE A 233 -25.31 -10.22 6.46
C PHE A 233 -25.42 -11.58 7.15
N LYS A 234 -26.34 -12.44 6.67
CA LYS A 234 -26.57 -13.79 7.19
C LYS A 234 -26.62 -14.84 6.08
N GLU A 235 -27.07 -14.46 4.89
CA GLU A 235 -27.51 -15.37 3.82
C GLU A 235 -26.60 -15.36 2.59
N ASN A 236 -25.61 -14.45 2.55
CA ASN A 236 -24.75 -14.30 1.38
C ASN A 236 -23.25 -14.27 1.76
N SER A 237 -22.40 -14.09 0.75
CA SER A 237 -20.94 -14.13 0.88
C SER A 237 -20.36 -13.15 1.88
N TYR A 238 -21.02 -12.03 2.12
CA TYR A 238 -20.51 -10.99 3.02
C TYR A 238 -20.63 -11.33 4.51
N ALA A 239 -21.37 -12.40 4.84
CA ALA A 239 -21.40 -12.96 6.21
C ALA A 239 -20.09 -13.66 6.59
N TYR A 240 -19.26 -14.01 5.60
CA TYR A 240 -18.04 -14.78 5.77
C TYR A 240 -16.78 -13.93 5.55
N GLU A 241 -15.66 -14.41 6.08
CA GLU A 241 -14.34 -13.80 5.91
C GLU A 241 -13.63 -14.35 4.67
N SER A 242 -13.49 -13.53 3.62
CA SER A 242 -12.88 -13.96 2.36
C SER A 242 -11.40 -14.31 2.49
N GLY A 243 -10.67 -13.60 3.35
CA GLY A 243 -9.27 -13.90 3.66
C GLY A 243 -9.07 -15.19 4.45
N GLY A 244 -10.13 -15.64 5.13
CA GLY A 244 -10.11 -16.81 6.02
C GLY A 244 -9.94 -16.43 7.50
N ASN A 245 -10.66 -17.15 8.35
CA ASN A 245 -10.49 -17.05 9.80
C ASN A 245 -9.46 -18.10 10.25
N PRO A 246 -8.40 -17.75 10.99
CA PRO A 246 -7.39 -18.70 11.47
C PRO A 246 -7.98 -19.92 12.20
N ASP A 247 -9.10 -19.76 12.90
CA ASP A 247 -9.79 -20.88 13.58
C ASP A 247 -10.47 -21.83 12.60
N ASN A 248 -10.73 -21.41 11.35
CA ASN A 248 -11.46 -22.15 10.33
C ASN A 248 -10.59 -22.58 9.13
N ILE A 249 -9.50 -21.89 8.85
CA ILE A 249 -8.58 -22.25 7.75
C ILE A 249 -8.16 -23.73 7.81
N PRO A 250 -7.83 -24.32 9.00
CA PRO A 250 -7.47 -25.74 9.10
C PRO A 250 -8.59 -26.73 8.78
N ASN A 251 -9.80 -26.26 8.52
CA ASN A 251 -10.92 -27.11 8.06
C ASN A 251 -10.97 -27.24 6.54
N LEU A 252 -10.14 -26.50 5.80
CA LEU A 252 -10.08 -26.59 4.34
C LEU A 252 -9.43 -27.90 3.90
N THR A 253 -10.20 -28.71 3.17
CA THR A 253 -9.70 -29.95 2.57
C THR A 253 -9.18 -29.71 1.15
N TYR A 254 -8.24 -30.52 0.70
CA TYR A 254 -7.72 -30.47 -0.67
C TYR A 254 -8.84 -30.69 -1.72
N GLN A 255 -9.79 -31.59 -1.43
CA GLN A 255 -10.93 -31.82 -2.32
C GLN A 255 -11.77 -30.55 -2.52
N LYS A 256 -12.12 -29.84 -1.44
CA LYS A 256 -12.89 -28.60 -1.52
C LYS A 256 -12.11 -27.50 -2.24
N PHE A 257 -10.83 -27.38 -1.96
CA PHE A 257 -9.93 -26.44 -2.62
C PHE A 257 -9.95 -26.62 -4.16
N ILE A 258 -9.78 -27.86 -4.66
CA ILE A 258 -9.82 -28.16 -6.10
C ILE A 258 -11.22 -27.95 -6.70
N GLN A 259 -12.28 -28.31 -5.98
CA GLN A 259 -13.66 -28.11 -6.44
C GLN A 259 -13.97 -26.61 -6.60
N THR A 260 -13.52 -25.76 -5.67
CA THR A 260 -13.72 -24.31 -5.73
C THR A 260 -12.98 -23.70 -6.90
N TYR A 261 -11.71 -24.06 -7.12
CA TYR A 261 -10.96 -23.63 -8.30
C TYR A 261 -11.70 -24.01 -9.60
N LYS A 262 -12.06 -25.27 -9.78
CA LYS A 262 -12.75 -25.76 -10.99
C LYS A 262 -14.11 -25.08 -11.22
N LYS A 263 -14.78 -24.65 -10.14
CA LYS A 263 -16.07 -23.97 -10.23
C LYS A 263 -15.92 -22.55 -10.77
N TYR A 264 -14.96 -21.77 -10.26
CA TYR A 264 -14.91 -20.35 -10.52
C TYR A 264 -13.92 -19.91 -11.60
N TYR A 265 -12.84 -20.68 -11.82
CA TYR A 265 -11.76 -20.27 -12.74
C TYR A 265 -12.01 -20.79 -14.17
N VAL A 266 -13.11 -20.33 -14.73
CA VAL A 266 -13.52 -20.64 -16.12
C VAL A 266 -13.75 -19.36 -16.91
N PRO A 267 -13.48 -19.33 -18.24
CA PRO A 267 -13.55 -18.10 -19.03
C PRO A 267 -14.90 -17.36 -18.97
N SER A 268 -16.00 -18.12 -18.95
CA SER A 268 -17.35 -17.51 -18.89
C SER A 268 -17.67 -16.81 -17.55
N ASN A 269 -16.84 -17.02 -16.52
CA ASN A 269 -16.88 -16.33 -15.23
C ASN A 269 -15.78 -15.25 -15.12
N SER A 270 -15.00 -15.03 -16.19
CA SER A 270 -13.91 -14.06 -16.19
C SER A 270 -14.30 -12.74 -16.82
N SER A 271 -13.72 -11.67 -16.28
CA SER A 271 -13.73 -10.31 -16.81
C SER A 271 -12.29 -9.87 -17.06
N ILE A 272 -11.91 -9.69 -18.32
CA ILE A 272 -10.55 -9.30 -18.72
C ILE A 272 -10.53 -7.79 -18.89
N TYR A 273 -9.53 -7.13 -18.32
CA TYR A 273 -9.31 -5.69 -18.40
C TYR A 273 -8.00 -5.39 -19.12
N LEU A 274 -8.04 -4.47 -20.07
CA LEU A 274 -6.89 -3.91 -20.78
C LEU A 274 -6.93 -2.39 -20.71
N TYR A 275 -5.77 -1.75 -20.53
CA TYR A 275 -5.65 -0.29 -20.47
C TYR A 275 -4.33 0.17 -21.10
N GLY A 276 -4.39 1.33 -21.77
CA GLY A 276 -3.20 1.99 -22.30
C GLY A 276 -3.04 1.82 -23.81
N LYS A 277 -1.84 2.09 -24.30
CA LYS A 277 -1.49 1.98 -25.71
C LYS A 277 -1.13 0.55 -26.09
N ILE A 278 -2.12 -0.27 -26.43
CA ILE A 278 -1.99 -1.71 -26.71
C ILE A 278 -2.35 -2.01 -28.17
N ASP A 279 -1.58 -2.90 -28.81
CA ASP A 279 -1.96 -3.56 -30.06
C ASP A 279 -3.09 -4.57 -29.78
N ILE A 280 -4.32 -4.09 -29.89
CA ILE A 280 -5.49 -4.89 -29.50
C ILE A 280 -5.70 -6.11 -30.39
N GLU A 281 -5.44 -6.02 -31.69
CA GLU A 281 -5.67 -7.12 -32.61
C GLU A 281 -4.74 -8.31 -32.30
N ASN A 282 -3.46 -8.05 -32.12
CA ASN A 282 -2.49 -9.07 -31.74
C ASN A 282 -2.75 -9.59 -30.33
N THR A 283 -3.15 -8.75 -29.39
CA THR A 283 -3.50 -9.16 -28.02
C THR A 283 -4.70 -10.10 -28.00
N LEU A 284 -5.79 -9.78 -28.69
CA LEU A 284 -6.97 -10.63 -28.80
C LEU A 284 -6.65 -11.94 -29.53
N LYS A 285 -5.83 -11.90 -30.59
CA LYS A 285 -5.36 -13.10 -31.29
C LYS A 285 -4.56 -14.00 -30.37
N PHE A 286 -3.62 -13.45 -29.59
CA PHE A 286 -2.84 -14.23 -28.62
C PHE A 286 -3.72 -14.92 -27.59
N MET A 287 -4.67 -14.21 -26.97
CA MET A 287 -5.59 -14.79 -25.98
C MET A 287 -6.48 -15.88 -26.61
N ASN A 288 -6.98 -15.67 -27.84
CA ASN A 288 -7.77 -16.67 -28.55
C ASN A 288 -6.96 -17.93 -28.84
N ASP A 289 -5.81 -17.79 -29.56
CA ASP A 289 -5.07 -18.93 -30.10
C ASP A 289 -4.42 -19.79 -29.00
N ASN A 290 -3.95 -19.15 -27.91
CA ASN A 290 -3.26 -19.85 -26.84
C ASN A 290 -4.19 -20.41 -25.75
N TYR A 291 -5.32 -19.74 -25.47
CA TYR A 291 -6.18 -20.05 -24.33
C TYR A 291 -7.66 -20.21 -24.69
N LEU A 292 -8.34 -19.15 -25.10
CA LEU A 292 -9.81 -19.10 -25.08
C LEU A 292 -10.48 -19.95 -26.15
N SER A 293 -9.84 -20.16 -27.30
CA SER A 293 -10.33 -21.07 -28.34
C SER A 293 -10.30 -22.54 -27.92
N LYS A 294 -9.50 -22.90 -26.91
CA LYS A 294 -9.36 -24.27 -26.37
C LYS A 294 -10.32 -24.54 -25.22
N LEU A 295 -10.91 -23.49 -24.65
CA LEU A 295 -11.81 -23.55 -23.49
C LEU A 295 -13.27 -23.37 -23.93
N LYS A 296 -14.19 -24.06 -23.23
CA LYS A 296 -15.61 -24.00 -23.52
C LYS A 296 -16.34 -23.09 -22.54
N LYS A 297 -17.42 -22.50 -23.01
CA LYS A 297 -18.37 -21.81 -22.15
C LYS A 297 -18.97 -22.77 -21.14
N SER A 298 -19.00 -22.37 -19.87
CA SER A 298 -19.59 -23.12 -18.77
C SER A 298 -20.61 -22.24 -18.03
N SER A 299 -21.67 -22.83 -17.53
CA SER A 299 -22.57 -22.13 -16.60
C SER A 299 -21.96 -22.17 -15.21
N VAL A 300 -21.86 -21.01 -14.58
CA VAL A 300 -21.30 -20.88 -13.23
C VAL A 300 -22.31 -20.15 -12.34
N ASP A 301 -22.68 -20.80 -11.25
CA ASP A 301 -23.45 -20.15 -10.18
C ASP A 301 -22.49 -19.32 -9.31
N SER A 302 -22.24 -18.07 -9.73
CA SER A 302 -21.41 -17.09 -9.03
C SER A 302 -22.17 -15.80 -8.70
N VAL A 303 -23.44 -15.72 -9.03
CA VAL A 303 -24.28 -14.54 -8.75
C VAL A 303 -24.45 -14.37 -7.23
N ILE A 304 -24.22 -13.17 -6.76
CA ILE A 304 -24.34 -12.85 -5.34
C ILE A 304 -25.78 -12.49 -5.04
N LYS A 305 -26.39 -13.26 -4.15
CA LYS A 305 -27.77 -13.02 -3.72
C LYS A 305 -27.80 -11.79 -2.78
N LEU A 306 -28.84 -10.98 -2.94
CA LEU A 306 -29.09 -9.90 -2.01
C LEU A 306 -29.47 -10.46 -0.64
N GLN A 307 -28.98 -9.83 0.41
CA GLN A 307 -29.40 -10.09 1.77
C GLN A 307 -30.84 -9.62 1.96
N SER A 308 -31.71 -10.47 2.52
CA SER A 308 -33.07 -10.11 2.89
C SER A 308 -33.10 -9.03 3.95
N PRO A 309 -34.06 -8.08 3.92
CA PRO A 309 -34.19 -7.04 4.96
C PRO A 309 -34.34 -7.62 6.36
N GLN A 310 -33.82 -6.91 7.36
CA GLN A 310 -34.08 -7.19 8.77
C GLN A 310 -35.24 -6.30 9.28
N ASP A 311 -36.10 -6.84 10.14
CA ASP A 311 -37.21 -6.10 10.71
C ASP A 311 -36.85 -5.30 11.96
N THR A 312 -35.72 -5.61 12.59
CA THR A 312 -35.25 -4.98 13.83
C THR A 312 -33.74 -4.86 13.85
N MET A 313 -33.27 -3.81 14.54
CA MET A 313 -31.83 -3.61 14.78
C MET A 313 -31.22 -4.77 15.58
N VAL A 314 -30.09 -5.29 15.15
CA VAL A 314 -29.33 -6.34 15.84
C VAL A 314 -28.24 -5.71 16.72
N SER A 315 -28.12 -6.18 17.99
CA SER A 315 -26.98 -5.84 18.84
C SER A 315 -25.97 -6.98 18.88
N LYS A 316 -24.66 -6.68 18.67
CA LYS A 316 -23.59 -7.67 18.63
C LYS A 316 -22.40 -7.20 19.46
N THR A 317 -21.89 -8.08 20.35
CA THR A 317 -20.67 -7.82 21.10
C THR A 317 -19.56 -8.75 20.60
N ALA A 318 -18.36 -8.21 20.42
CA ALA A 318 -17.14 -8.95 20.09
C ALA A 318 -15.97 -8.44 20.94
N PHE A 319 -14.86 -9.18 20.90
CA PHE A 319 -13.67 -8.86 21.69
C PHE A 319 -12.43 -8.78 20.79
N TYR A 320 -11.53 -7.84 21.12
CA TYR A 320 -10.20 -7.74 20.49
C TYR A 320 -9.08 -7.85 21.51
N PRO A 321 -7.92 -8.37 21.12
CA PRO A 321 -6.83 -8.58 22.05
C PRO A 321 -6.14 -7.28 22.45
N VAL A 322 -5.81 -7.18 23.74
CA VAL A 322 -4.88 -6.21 24.29
C VAL A 322 -3.87 -6.96 25.18
N ALA A 323 -2.73 -6.34 25.49
CA ALA A 323 -1.70 -6.95 26.32
C ALA A 323 -2.27 -7.40 27.67
N LYS A 324 -1.67 -8.41 28.31
CA LYS A 324 -2.19 -9.06 29.51
C LYS A 324 -2.44 -8.10 30.66
N ASP A 325 -1.55 -7.13 30.83
CA ASP A 325 -1.63 -6.13 31.92
C ASP A 325 -2.18 -4.77 31.44
N ALA A 326 -2.75 -4.70 30.22
CA ALA A 326 -3.31 -3.47 29.69
C ALA A 326 -4.57 -3.05 30.45
N ALA A 327 -4.66 -1.75 30.74
CA ALA A 327 -5.93 -1.15 31.14
C ALA A 327 -6.95 -1.30 30.01
N THR A 328 -8.16 -1.76 30.33
CA THR A 328 -9.23 -1.98 29.35
C THR A 328 -10.31 -0.91 29.41
N GLU A 329 -10.19 0.02 30.35
CA GLU A 329 -11.18 1.08 30.57
C GLU A 329 -11.16 2.09 29.43
N ASN A 330 -12.31 2.47 28.95
CA ASN A 330 -12.47 3.42 27.84
C ASN A 330 -11.71 3.03 26.55
N MET A 331 -11.65 1.73 26.23
CA MET A 331 -11.05 1.22 25.00
C MET A 331 -12.07 0.51 24.09
N THR A 332 -13.33 0.64 24.38
CA THR A 332 -14.42 0.03 23.58
C THR A 332 -14.66 0.83 22.30
N TYR A 333 -14.95 0.11 21.21
CA TYR A 333 -15.50 0.68 19.98
C TYR A 333 -17.00 0.49 19.98
N LEU A 334 -17.76 1.57 19.71
CA LEU A 334 -19.20 1.52 19.51
C LEU A 334 -19.49 1.90 18.07
N SER A 335 -20.34 1.15 17.39
CA SER A 335 -20.63 1.37 15.98
C SER A 335 -22.11 1.16 15.66
N SER A 336 -22.75 2.18 15.06
CA SER A 336 -24.07 2.10 14.45
C SER A 336 -23.93 1.84 12.97
N ASN A 337 -24.48 0.74 12.46
CA ASN A 337 -24.23 0.25 11.12
C ASN A 337 -25.55 0.02 10.39
N TYR A 338 -25.57 0.33 9.10
CA TYR A 338 -26.74 0.28 8.24
C TYR A 338 -26.42 -0.44 6.95
N LEU A 339 -27.26 -1.38 6.53
CA LEU A 339 -27.24 -1.94 5.19
C LEU A 339 -28.02 -0.99 4.28
N ILE A 340 -27.38 -0.48 3.25
CA ILE A 340 -28.01 0.37 2.26
C ILE A 340 -28.72 -0.53 1.25
N ASN A 341 -30.05 -0.49 1.25
CA ASN A 341 -30.85 -1.30 0.34
C ASN A 341 -30.75 -0.79 -1.10
N ASN A 342 -30.79 -1.75 -2.04
CA ASN A 342 -30.70 -1.54 -3.48
C ASN A 342 -29.34 -0.93 -3.92
N ALA A 343 -28.44 -1.81 -4.02
CA ALA A 343 -27.12 -1.67 -4.52
C ALA A 343 -27.03 -1.02 -5.88
N ILE A 344 -25.93 -0.37 -6.11
CA ILE A 344 -25.32 -0.12 -7.40
C ILE A 344 -26.15 0.77 -8.31
N ASP A 345 -26.43 1.92 -7.82
CA ASP A 345 -26.74 3.11 -8.57
C ASP A 345 -25.58 4.09 -8.30
N VAL A 346 -24.86 4.46 -9.35
CA VAL A 346 -23.67 5.34 -9.26
C VAL A 346 -23.99 6.65 -8.55
N GLU A 347 -25.20 7.21 -8.77
CA GLU A 347 -25.65 8.43 -8.08
C GLU A 347 -25.71 8.21 -6.56
N SER A 348 -26.35 7.14 -6.11
CA SER A 348 -26.43 6.84 -4.69
C SER A 348 -25.07 6.55 -4.06
N MET A 349 -24.19 5.86 -4.78
CA MET A 349 -22.83 5.54 -4.30
C MET A 349 -22.00 6.81 -4.10
N LEU A 350 -21.95 7.70 -5.09
CA LEU A 350 -21.26 8.98 -4.98
C LEU A 350 -21.89 9.86 -3.90
N ALA A 351 -23.22 9.87 -3.81
CA ALA A 351 -23.91 10.64 -2.80
C ALA A 351 -23.59 10.15 -1.38
N PHE A 352 -23.44 8.84 -1.15
CA PHE A 352 -23.03 8.31 0.16
C PHE A 352 -21.58 8.60 0.49
N GLN A 353 -20.65 8.63 -0.49
CA GLN A 353 -19.27 9.07 -0.29
C GLN A 353 -19.22 10.55 0.12
N ILE A 354 -20.04 11.39 -0.51
CA ILE A 354 -20.19 12.80 -0.13
C ILE A 354 -20.80 12.89 1.28
N LEU A 355 -21.90 12.16 1.54
CA LEU A 355 -22.58 12.14 2.82
C LEU A 355 -21.65 11.69 3.96
N GLU A 356 -20.81 10.69 3.74
CA GLU A 356 -19.77 10.26 4.69
C GLU A 356 -18.90 11.43 5.12
N SER A 357 -18.46 12.22 4.16
CA SER A 357 -17.57 13.37 4.39
C SER A 357 -18.29 14.51 5.11
N ILE A 358 -19.47 14.95 4.62
CA ILE A 358 -20.19 16.07 5.22
C ILE A 358 -20.77 15.72 6.60
N LEU A 359 -21.13 14.45 6.83
CA LEU A 359 -21.75 14.02 8.08
C LEU A 359 -20.75 13.92 9.24
N LEU A 360 -19.53 13.36 8.99
CA LEU A 360 -18.63 12.99 10.09
C LEU A 360 -17.15 13.16 9.79
N ASN A 361 -16.68 13.06 8.54
CA ASN A 361 -15.25 12.94 8.27
C ASN A 361 -14.50 14.28 8.12
N THR A 362 -15.20 15.41 8.07
CA THR A 362 -14.58 16.74 8.16
C THR A 362 -14.61 17.28 9.59
N LYS A 363 -13.82 18.32 9.88
CA LYS A 363 -13.79 18.97 11.21
C LYS A 363 -15.06 19.75 11.49
N ALA A 364 -15.69 20.31 10.45
CA ALA A 364 -16.92 21.08 10.54
C ALA A 364 -18.18 20.20 10.57
N SER A 365 -18.05 18.90 10.35
CA SER A 365 -19.17 17.95 10.27
C SER A 365 -20.04 17.97 11.52
N PRO A 366 -21.39 18.10 11.38
CA PRO A 366 -22.29 18.29 12.50
C PRO A 366 -22.33 17.10 13.47
N LEU A 367 -22.32 15.88 12.99
CA LEU A 367 -22.31 14.68 13.83
C LEU A 367 -20.98 14.52 14.57
N ARG A 368 -19.85 14.91 13.95
CA ARG A 368 -18.55 14.95 14.62
C ARG A 368 -18.55 15.88 15.82
N LYS A 369 -19.12 17.07 15.66
CA LYS A 369 -19.31 18.03 16.77
C LYS A 369 -20.15 17.46 17.90
N ALA A 370 -21.27 16.85 17.55
CA ALA A 370 -22.19 16.25 18.53
C ALA A 370 -21.51 15.13 19.34
N LEU A 371 -20.82 14.22 18.66
CA LEU A 371 -20.09 13.13 19.30
C LEU A 371 -18.91 13.62 20.13
N GLY A 372 -18.16 14.61 19.64
CA GLY A 372 -17.04 15.22 20.38
C GLY A 372 -17.49 15.91 21.66
N ASN A 373 -18.66 16.59 21.65
CA ASN A 373 -19.21 17.25 22.82
C ASN A 373 -19.88 16.28 23.82
N SER A 374 -20.13 15.03 23.40
CA SER A 374 -20.83 14.06 24.24
C SER A 374 -19.97 13.41 25.33
N ASN A 375 -18.65 13.51 25.22
CA ASN A 375 -17.66 12.82 26.08
C ASN A 375 -17.84 11.29 26.14
N ILE A 376 -18.36 10.67 25.08
CA ILE A 376 -18.57 9.20 25.00
C ILE A 376 -17.26 8.48 24.66
N GLY A 377 -16.47 9.05 23.79
CA GLY A 377 -15.22 8.45 23.29
C GLY A 377 -14.28 9.52 22.72
N ALA A 378 -13.17 9.09 22.15
CA ALA A 378 -12.10 10.02 21.75
C ALA A 378 -12.11 10.35 20.25
N LYS A 379 -12.42 9.38 19.37
CA LYS A 379 -12.38 9.59 17.92
C LYS A 379 -13.65 9.03 17.27
N ALA A 380 -14.32 9.87 16.50
CA ALA A 380 -15.49 9.46 15.71
C ALA A 380 -15.19 9.58 14.22
N TYR A 381 -15.69 8.62 13.42
CA TYR A 381 -15.60 8.62 11.96
C TYR A 381 -16.79 7.87 11.35
N ALA A 382 -17.12 8.18 10.11
CA ALA A 382 -18.01 7.37 9.29
C ALA A 382 -17.18 6.49 8.33
N ASN A 383 -17.77 5.39 7.89
CA ASN A 383 -17.19 4.52 6.87
C ASN A 383 -18.31 4.02 5.95
N PHE A 384 -18.22 4.40 4.68
CA PHE A 384 -19.07 3.89 3.63
C PHE A 384 -18.33 2.82 2.84
N ASN A 385 -18.76 1.56 2.96
CA ASN A 385 -18.16 0.46 2.20
C ASN A 385 -19.00 0.18 0.94
N SER A 386 -18.47 0.59 -0.21
CA SER A 386 -19.08 0.47 -1.54
C SER A 386 -18.65 -0.76 -2.34
N SER A 387 -17.69 -1.55 -1.84
CA SER A 387 -17.12 -2.71 -2.54
C SER A 387 -17.96 -3.99 -2.39
N MET A 388 -19.27 -3.86 -2.27
CA MET A 388 -20.23 -4.96 -2.12
C MET A 388 -21.50 -4.64 -2.89
N ILE A 389 -22.23 -5.68 -3.33
CA ILE A 389 -23.51 -5.49 -4.03
C ILE A 389 -24.54 -4.71 -3.20
N GLN A 390 -24.51 -4.84 -1.89
CA GLN A 390 -25.29 -4.03 -0.94
C GLN A 390 -24.32 -3.30 -0.03
N PRO A 391 -24.08 -2.00 -0.27
CA PRO A 391 -23.16 -1.20 0.52
C PRO A 391 -23.56 -1.10 1.98
N THR A 392 -22.58 -0.84 2.84
CA THR A 392 -22.84 -0.58 4.26
C THR A 392 -22.35 0.81 4.65
N PHE A 393 -23.10 1.45 5.54
CA PHE A 393 -22.72 2.73 6.15
C PHE A 393 -22.57 2.56 7.65
N SER A 394 -21.44 2.95 8.20
CA SER A 394 -21.10 2.79 9.61
C SER A 394 -20.72 4.12 10.24
N ILE A 395 -21.23 4.40 11.45
CA ILE A 395 -20.84 5.51 12.30
C ILE A 395 -20.13 4.90 13.51
N VAL A 396 -18.85 5.20 13.67
CA VAL A 396 -18.00 4.57 14.68
C VAL A 396 -17.45 5.61 15.65
N ILE A 397 -17.44 5.29 16.95
CA ILE A 397 -16.67 6.01 17.96
C ILE A 397 -15.72 5.03 18.67
N THR A 398 -14.47 5.43 18.86
CA THR A 398 -13.45 4.62 19.52
C THR A 398 -13.11 5.17 20.89
N ASN A 399 -12.47 4.36 21.72
CA ASN A 399 -12.06 4.71 23.08
C ASN A 399 -13.24 5.18 23.94
N ALA A 400 -14.36 4.47 23.79
CA ALA A 400 -15.57 4.65 24.57
C ALA A 400 -15.64 3.65 25.73
N ASN A 401 -16.57 3.88 26.65
CA ASN A 401 -17.00 2.88 27.61
C ASN A 401 -18.23 2.13 27.08
N GLU A 402 -18.33 0.82 27.30
CA GLU A 402 -19.50 0.05 26.85
C GLU A 402 -20.82 0.50 27.45
N LEU A 403 -20.77 1.06 28.66
CA LEU A 403 -21.94 1.59 29.37
C LEU A 403 -22.55 2.80 28.63
N GLU A 404 -21.76 3.50 27.83
CA GLU A 404 -22.19 4.64 27.03
C GLU A 404 -22.93 4.26 25.72
N LYS A 405 -23.12 2.96 25.43
CA LYS A 405 -23.75 2.50 24.18
C LYS A 405 -25.13 3.10 23.90
N ASN A 406 -25.97 3.29 24.93
CA ASN A 406 -27.29 3.87 24.76
C ASN A 406 -27.21 5.38 24.52
N LYS A 407 -26.28 6.08 25.18
CA LYS A 407 -26.02 7.49 24.97
C LYS A 407 -25.44 7.72 23.56
N PHE A 408 -24.52 6.87 23.11
CA PHE A 408 -23.99 6.90 21.74
C PHE A 408 -25.13 6.80 20.71
N LYS A 409 -25.99 5.79 20.84
CA LYS A 409 -27.15 5.63 19.95
C LYS A 409 -28.05 6.87 19.95
N SER A 410 -28.37 7.41 21.12
CA SER A 410 -29.23 8.60 21.26
C SER A 410 -28.58 9.84 20.64
N VAL A 411 -27.27 10.06 20.83
CA VAL A 411 -26.54 11.19 20.23
C VAL A 411 -26.55 11.09 18.72
N VAL A 412 -26.26 9.91 18.15
CA VAL A 412 -26.30 9.67 16.71
C VAL A 412 -27.70 9.97 16.17
N GLU A 413 -28.73 9.34 16.73
CA GLU A 413 -30.13 9.46 16.26
C GLU A 413 -30.65 10.90 16.35
N ASN A 414 -30.44 11.59 17.50
CA ASN A 414 -30.84 12.97 17.69
C ASN A 414 -30.12 13.93 16.76
N SER A 415 -28.84 13.70 16.52
CA SER A 415 -28.05 14.52 15.56
C SER A 415 -28.54 14.33 14.13
N LEU A 416 -28.81 13.11 13.70
CA LEU A 416 -29.39 12.83 12.38
C LEU A 416 -30.74 13.50 12.20
N LYS A 417 -31.64 13.41 13.22
CA LYS A 417 -32.96 14.09 13.22
C LYS A 417 -32.81 15.61 13.13
N LYS A 418 -31.82 16.18 13.86
CA LYS A 418 -31.51 17.60 13.80
C LYS A 418 -31.08 18.03 12.40
N ILE A 419 -30.17 17.29 11.78
CA ILE A 419 -29.67 17.56 10.42
C ILE A 419 -30.84 17.50 9.40
N VAL A 420 -31.71 16.49 9.50
CA VAL A 420 -32.86 16.37 8.60
C VAL A 420 -33.80 17.58 8.74
N LYS A 421 -33.90 18.13 9.93
CA LYS A 421 -34.78 19.30 10.20
C LYS A 421 -34.15 20.62 9.78
N GLU A 422 -32.86 20.81 10.06
CA GLU A 422 -32.17 22.10 9.93
C GLU A 422 -31.36 22.24 8.63
N GLY A 423 -31.04 21.11 7.95
CA GLY A 423 -30.18 21.06 6.79
C GLY A 423 -28.69 21.05 7.14
N PHE A 424 -27.86 20.86 6.11
CA PHE A 424 -26.41 21.03 6.18
C PHE A 424 -26.00 22.47 5.90
N ASP A 425 -24.89 22.85 6.46
CA ASP A 425 -24.19 24.10 6.09
C ASP A 425 -23.76 24.02 4.62
N GLU A 426 -24.17 25.02 3.82
CA GLU A 426 -23.93 25.05 2.36
C GLU A 426 -22.43 25.19 2.05
N GLU A 427 -21.67 25.94 2.86
CA GLU A 427 -20.23 26.11 2.68
C GLU A 427 -19.50 24.78 2.91
N LEU A 428 -19.90 24.02 3.92
CA LEU A 428 -19.37 22.66 4.16
C LEU A 428 -19.62 21.74 2.97
N VAL A 429 -20.85 21.71 2.46
CA VAL A 429 -21.21 20.84 1.32
C VAL A 429 -20.38 21.22 0.09
N ASN A 430 -20.32 22.51 -0.25
CA ASN A 430 -19.53 22.99 -1.39
C ASN A 430 -18.03 22.70 -1.23
N SER A 431 -17.48 22.82 -0.03
CA SER A 431 -16.08 22.49 0.25
C SER A 431 -15.77 21.01 -0.01
N VAL A 432 -16.67 20.10 0.37
CA VAL A 432 -16.52 18.66 0.11
C VAL A 432 -16.62 18.37 -1.39
N PHE A 433 -17.54 18.99 -2.14
CA PHE A 433 -17.60 18.84 -3.60
C PHE A 433 -16.33 19.29 -4.28
N ASN A 434 -15.77 20.44 -3.90
CA ASN A 434 -14.50 20.95 -4.46
C ASN A 434 -13.34 19.97 -4.15
N SER A 435 -13.30 19.41 -2.94
CA SER A 435 -12.30 18.39 -2.58
C SER A 435 -12.40 17.13 -3.45
N ILE A 436 -13.62 16.68 -3.77
CA ILE A 436 -13.85 15.53 -4.65
C ILE A 436 -13.42 15.86 -6.08
N GLU A 437 -13.81 17.02 -6.61
CA GLU A 437 -13.36 17.47 -7.94
C GLU A 437 -11.84 17.54 -8.04
N PHE A 438 -11.18 18.07 -7.00
CA PHE A 438 -9.72 18.07 -6.93
C PHE A 438 -9.13 16.65 -6.95
N SER A 439 -9.72 15.73 -6.19
CA SER A 439 -9.28 14.33 -6.15
C SER A 439 -9.35 13.66 -7.52
N LEU A 440 -10.44 13.90 -8.27
CA LEU A 440 -10.61 13.36 -9.62
C LEU A 440 -9.55 13.87 -10.60
N ARG A 441 -9.23 15.18 -10.55
CA ARG A 441 -8.15 15.74 -11.39
C ARG A 441 -6.79 15.18 -11.01
N THR A 442 -6.55 14.96 -9.70
CA THR A 442 -5.31 14.34 -9.22
C THR A 442 -5.17 12.91 -9.77
N GLU A 443 -6.26 12.17 -9.88
CA GLU A 443 -6.26 10.81 -10.40
C GLU A 443 -5.83 10.74 -11.87
N HIS A 444 -6.14 11.75 -12.70
CA HIS A 444 -5.67 11.82 -14.10
C HIS A 444 -4.15 11.88 -14.23
N SER A 445 -3.47 12.47 -13.25
CA SER A 445 -2.00 12.55 -13.20
C SER A 445 -1.37 11.44 -12.34
N ASP A 446 -2.18 10.53 -11.77
CA ASP A 446 -1.68 9.41 -10.98
C ASP A 446 -0.93 8.41 -11.87
N ALA A 447 0.22 7.97 -11.41
CA ALA A 447 1.04 7.00 -12.13
C ALA A 447 0.36 5.62 -12.25
N ASN A 448 -0.54 5.28 -11.31
CA ASN A 448 -1.28 4.03 -11.26
C ASN A 448 -2.74 4.15 -11.77
N ARG A 449 -3.08 5.24 -12.49
CA ARG A 449 -4.46 5.50 -12.94
C ARG A 449 -5.11 4.32 -13.67
N GLY A 450 -4.35 3.57 -14.48
CA GLY A 450 -4.87 2.38 -15.16
C GLY A 450 -5.34 1.28 -14.19
N MET A 451 -4.69 1.15 -13.02
CA MET A 451 -5.10 0.24 -11.94
C MET A 451 -6.34 0.77 -11.19
N ASN A 452 -6.41 2.08 -10.99
CA ASN A 452 -7.56 2.73 -10.36
C ASN A 452 -8.81 2.56 -11.23
N TYR A 453 -8.69 2.78 -12.54
CA TYR A 453 -9.79 2.58 -13.49
C TYR A 453 -10.21 1.10 -13.61
N MET A 454 -9.27 0.15 -13.47
CA MET A 454 -9.60 -1.27 -13.35
C MET A 454 -10.50 -1.52 -12.14
N SER A 455 -10.12 -1.00 -10.99
CA SER A 455 -10.90 -1.16 -9.74
C SER A 455 -12.27 -0.52 -9.88
N ALA A 456 -12.36 0.69 -10.47
CA ALA A 456 -13.61 1.37 -10.76
C ALA A 456 -14.51 0.56 -11.69
N ALA A 457 -13.98 0.04 -12.80
CA ALA A 457 -14.73 -0.80 -13.73
C ALA A 457 -15.26 -2.08 -13.05
N MET A 458 -14.49 -2.70 -12.17
CA MET A 458 -14.89 -3.92 -11.47
C MET A 458 -16.01 -3.68 -10.44
N ASN A 459 -16.14 -2.47 -9.87
CA ASN A 459 -17.21 -2.13 -8.93
C ASN A 459 -18.63 -2.28 -9.51
N SER A 460 -18.80 -2.17 -10.83
CA SER A 460 -20.05 -2.43 -11.53
C SER A 460 -20.06 -3.79 -12.23
N TRP A 461 -18.95 -4.10 -12.91
CA TRP A 461 -18.88 -5.28 -13.79
C TRP A 461 -18.98 -6.62 -13.06
N ASN A 462 -18.49 -6.67 -11.83
CA ASN A 462 -18.62 -7.86 -10.98
C ASN A 462 -20.10 -8.23 -10.68
N TYR A 463 -21.02 -7.29 -10.90
CA TYR A 463 -22.46 -7.45 -10.66
C TYR A 463 -23.30 -7.41 -11.95
N ASP A 464 -22.67 -7.72 -13.10
CA ASP A 464 -23.29 -7.76 -14.43
C ASP A 464 -23.84 -6.41 -14.95
N MET A 465 -23.35 -5.28 -14.40
CA MET A 465 -23.59 -3.93 -14.92
C MET A 465 -22.52 -3.54 -15.96
N SER A 466 -22.72 -2.40 -16.64
CA SER A 466 -21.71 -1.90 -17.56
C SER A 466 -20.39 -1.58 -16.82
N PRO A 467 -19.23 -2.02 -17.31
CA PRO A 467 -17.93 -1.69 -16.68
C PRO A 467 -17.57 -0.20 -16.78
N THR A 468 -18.34 0.60 -17.55
CA THR A 468 -18.09 2.03 -17.71
C THR A 468 -18.82 2.93 -16.70
N GLU A 469 -19.71 2.38 -15.91
CA GLU A 469 -20.57 3.14 -14.99
C GLU A 469 -19.79 4.02 -13.99
N TYR A 470 -18.70 3.49 -13.42
CA TYR A 470 -17.85 4.22 -12.47
C TYR A 470 -16.64 4.92 -13.13
N LEU A 471 -16.57 4.90 -14.45
CA LEU A 471 -15.52 5.60 -15.22
C LEU A 471 -15.98 6.97 -15.72
N GLU A 472 -17.30 7.27 -15.64
CA GLU A 472 -17.91 8.52 -16.08
C GLU A 472 -18.76 9.10 -14.93
N ILE A 473 -18.10 9.78 -14.01
CA ILE A 473 -18.71 10.25 -12.76
C ILE A 473 -19.06 11.73 -12.75
N THR A 474 -18.41 12.56 -13.58
CA THR A 474 -18.66 14.02 -13.64
C THR A 474 -20.13 14.38 -13.93
N PRO A 475 -20.84 13.74 -14.88
CA PRO A 475 -22.26 14.02 -15.10
C PRO A 475 -23.12 13.73 -13.87
N THR A 476 -22.80 12.64 -13.16
CA THR A 476 -23.50 12.23 -11.94
C THR A 476 -23.21 13.19 -10.78
N LEU A 477 -21.97 13.65 -10.61
CA LEU A 477 -21.62 14.67 -9.62
C LEU A 477 -22.39 15.97 -9.85
N ASN A 478 -22.46 16.44 -11.11
CA ASN A 478 -23.23 17.64 -11.48
C ASN A 478 -24.73 17.47 -11.16
N LYS A 479 -25.28 16.30 -11.42
CA LYS A 479 -26.66 15.95 -11.06
C LYS A 479 -26.90 15.98 -9.55
N ILE A 480 -25.99 15.42 -8.74
CA ILE A 480 -26.07 15.48 -7.28
C ILE A 480 -25.99 16.94 -6.82
N LYS A 481 -25.02 17.71 -7.35
CA LYS A 481 -24.83 19.12 -7.04
C LYS A 481 -26.11 19.95 -7.26
N SER A 482 -26.82 19.71 -8.37
CA SER A 482 -28.10 20.39 -8.67
C SER A 482 -29.24 20.05 -7.70
N LYS A 483 -29.14 18.97 -6.95
CA LYS A 483 -30.15 18.52 -5.98
C LYS A 483 -29.89 18.98 -4.54
N ILE A 484 -28.74 19.57 -4.24
CA ILE A 484 -28.37 19.96 -2.85
C ILE A 484 -29.45 20.85 -2.22
N SER A 485 -29.84 21.92 -2.89
CA SER A 485 -30.83 22.88 -2.38
C SER A 485 -32.25 22.29 -2.16
N SER A 486 -32.51 21.09 -2.67
CA SER A 486 -33.77 20.38 -2.47
C SER A 486 -33.81 19.45 -1.24
N GLY A 487 -32.81 19.51 -0.38
CA GLY A 487 -32.68 18.63 0.79
C GLY A 487 -32.35 17.18 0.41
N TYR A 488 -31.50 16.98 -0.59
CA TYR A 488 -31.19 15.65 -1.11
C TYR A 488 -30.51 14.75 -0.07
N PHE A 489 -29.51 15.26 0.62
CA PHE A 489 -28.78 14.51 1.65
C PHE A 489 -29.60 14.27 2.89
N GLU A 490 -30.47 15.21 3.27
CA GLU A 490 -31.40 15.09 4.37
C GLU A 490 -32.42 13.97 4.12
N LYS A 491 -32.92 13.86 2.89
CA LYS A 491 -33.80 12.75 2.46
C LYS A 491 -33.08 11.40 2.49
N MET A 492 -31.79 11.37 2.12
CA MET A 492 -30.99 10.17 2.23
C MET A 492 -30.81 9.73 3.69
N ILE A 493 -30.49 10.66 4.60
CA ILE A 493 -30.40 10.39 6.03
C ILE A 493 -31.73 9.83 6.57
N GLN A 494 -32.87 10.48 6.24
CA GLN A 494 -34.16 10.01 6.66
C GLN A 494 -34.43 8.58 6.22
N LYS A 495 -34.26 8.32 4.90
CA LYS A 495 -34.61 7.04 4.29
C LYS A 495 -33.66 5.90 4.70
N TYR A 496 -32.37 6.15 4.66
CA TYR A 496 -31.37 5.07 4.74
C TYR A 496 -30.72 4.91 6.12
N LEU A 497 -30.85 5.91 7.01
CA LEU A 497 -30.29 5.83 8.36
C LEU A 497 -31.38 5.84 9.43
N LEU A 498 -32.34 6.79 9.41
CA LEU A 498 -33.35 6.92 10.45
C LEU A 498 -34.49 5.90 10.30
N ASP A 499 -35.00 5.71 9.09
CA ASP A 499 -36.14 4.79 8.82
C ASP A 499 -35.65 3.35 8.52
N ASN A 500 -34.35 3.12 8.46
CA ASN A 500 -33.77 1.84 8.09
C ASN A 500 -33.72 0.86 9.27
N LYS A 501 -34.55 -0.17 9.21
CA LYS A 501 -34.59 -1.24 10.20
C LYS A 501 -33.46 -2.26 10.06
N HIS A 502 -32.84 -2.35 8.84
CA HIS A 502 -31.70 -3.23 8.59
C HIS A 502 -30.43 -2.58 9.10
N SER A 503 -30.28 -2.59 10.40
CA SER A 503 -29.20 -1.91 11.12
C SER A 503 -28.65 -2.76 12.26
N SER A 504 -27.47 -2.41 12.74
CA SER A 504 -26.85 -3.06 13.89
C SER A 504 -26.12 -2.07 14.80
N LEU A 505 -26.09 -2.40 16.09
CA LEU A 505 -25.19 -1.79 17.08
C LEU A 505 -24.10 -2.81 17.42
N VAL A 506 -22.87 -2.52 17.03
CA VAL A 506 -21.72 -3.36 17.34
C VAL A 506 -20.93 -2.74 18.49
N ILE A 507 -20.61 -3.57 19.47
CA ILE A 507 -19.80 -3.25 20.66
C ILE A 507 -18.56 -4.12 20.59
N LEU A 508 -17.41 -3.52 20.27
CA LEU A 508 -16.14 -4.24 20.25
C LEU A 508 -15.32 -3.88 21.49
N LYS A 509 -15.13 -4.84 22.38
CA LYS A 509 -14.49 -4.65 23.69
C LYS A 509 -13.03 -5.12 23.70
N PRO A 510 -12.14 -4.44 24.41
CA PRO A 510 -10.82 -4.96 24.68
C PRO A 510 -10.92 -6.21 25.58
N SER A 511 -10.01 -7.16 25.39
CA SER A 511 -9.88 -8.34 26.24
C SER A 511 -8.40 -8.59 26.53
N SER A 512 -8.02 -8.40 27.78
CA SER A 512 -6.66 -8.62 28.28
C SER A 512 -6.29 -10.10 28.18
N GLY A 513 -5.10 -10.39 27.61
CA GLY A 513 -4.58 -11.75 27.45
C GLY A 513 -5.37 -12.66 26.51
N LEU A 514 -6.17 -12.09 25.60
CA LEU A 514 -7.01 -12.88 24.67
C LEU A 514 -6.17 -13.72 23.70
N ASN A 515 -5.07 -13.16 23.20
CA ASN A 515 -4.20 -13.88 22.28
C ASN A 515 -3.51 -15.05 22.97
N GLU A 516 -2.99 -14.82 24.17
CA GLU A 516 -2.34 -15.84 25.01
C GLU A 516 -3.31 -16.98 25.33
N SER A 517 -4.51 -16.65 25.75
CA SER A 517 -5.57 -17.64 26.03
C SER A 517 -5.95 -18.45 24.79
N LYS A 518 -6.03 -17.82 23.61
CA LYS A 518 -6.30 -18.53 22.35
C LYS A 518 -5.15 -19.45 21.98
N GLU A 519 -3.92 -19.02 22.16
CA GLU A 519 -2.74 -19.81 21.85
C GLU A 519 -2.60 -21.01 22.79
N GLU A 520 -2.80 -20.84 24.08
CA GLU A 520 -2.84 -21.94 25.06
C GLU A 520 -3.92 -22.96 24.72
N LYS A 521 -5.14 -22.51 24.38
CA LYS A 521 -6.24 -23.39 23.95
C LYS A 521 -5.90 -24.15 22.66
N LEU A 522 -5.26 -23.49 21.70
CA LEU A 522 -4.83 -24.11 20.46
C LEU A 522 -3.74 -25.16 20.73
N LYS A 523 -2.73 -24.82 21.54
CA LYS A 523 -1.68 -25.76 21.96
C LYS A 523 -2.28 -26.99 22.66
N ALA A 524 -3.19 -26.79 23.61
CA ALA A 524 -3.89 -27.90 24.28
C ALA A 524 -4.69 -28.77 23.30
N LYS A 525 -5.48 -28.14 22.40
CA LYS A 525 -6.23 -28.84 21.35
C LYS A 525 -5.34 -29.70 20.45
N LEU A 526 -4.20 -29.16 20.02
CA LEU A 526 -3.26 -29.87 19.15
C LEU A 526 -2.50 -30.96 19.91
N ALA A 527 -2.19 -30.76 21.19
CA ALA A 527 -1.58 -31.78 22.05
C ALA A 527 -2.55 -32.99 22.25
N ASP A 528 -3.82 -32.70 22.48
CA ASP A 528 -4.83 -33.77 22.62
C ASP A 528 -5.10 -34.48 21.27
N PHE A 529 -5.14 -33.73 20.18
CA PHE A 529 -5.20 -34.31 18.85
C PHE A 529 -3.99 -35.21 18.57
N LYS A 530 -2.76 -34.75 18.88
CA LYS A 530 -1.55 -35.56 18.73
C LYS A 530 -1.61 -36.86 19.53
N LYS A 531 -2.12 -36.84 20.77
CA LYS A 531 -2.32 -38.03 21.62
C LYS A 531 -3.34 -39.02 21.02
N SER A 532 -4.34 -38.52 20.27
CA SER A 532 -5.37 -39.34 19.64
C SER A 532 -4.91 -40.01 18.35
N LEU A 533 -3.79 -39.57 17.76
CA LEU A 533 -3.24 -40.16 16.55
C LEU A 533 -2.56 -41.51 16.85
N SER A 534 -2.75 -42.47 15.96
CA SER A 534 -1.91 -43.65 15.92
C SER A 534 -0.47 -43.29 15.49
N GLU A 535 0.49 -44.18 15.80
CA GLU A 535 1.88 -44.00 15.36
C GLU A 535 2.00 -43.87 13.84
N VAL A 536 1.14 -44.56 13.09
CA VAL A 536 1.08 -44.49 11.62
C VAL A 536 0.61 -43.11 11.14
N GLU A 537 -0.42 -42.53 11.76
CA GLU A 537 -0.93 -41.21 11.42
C GLU A 537 0.06 -40.11 11.78
N LEU A 538 0.66 -40.18 12.95
CA LEU A 538 1.70 -39.24 13.37
C LEU A 538 2.93 -39.35 12.45
N GLY A 539 3.36 -40.58 12.15
CA GLY A 539 4.44 -40.83 11.21
C GLY A 539 4.15 -40.29 9.82
N LYS A 540 2.88 -40.31 9.37
CA LYS A 540 2.47 -39.71 8.11
C LYS A 540 2.60 -38.17 8.17
N ILE A 541 2.14 -37.49 9.21
CA ILE A 541 2.28 -36.04 9.38
C ILE A 541 3.76 -35.63 9.33
N ILE A 542 4.63 -36.35 10.06
CA ILE A 542 6.08 -36.07 10.06
C ILE A 542 6.63 -36.22 8.63
N LYS A 543 6.31 -37.32 7.96
CA LYS A 543 6.78 -37.59 6.60
C LYS A 543 6.25 -36.56 5.58
N ASP A 544 5.01 -36.14 5.71
CA ASP A 544 4.42 -35.11 4.82
C ASP A 544 5.13 -33.76 5.04
N THR A 545 5.43 -33.38 6.27
CA THR A 545 6.24 -32.18 6.62
C THR A 545 7.66 -32.28 6.03
N GLU A 546 8.31 -33.43 6.16
CA GLU A 546 9.66 -33.64 5.61
C GLU A 546 9.65 -33.59 4.07
N ASN A 547 8.64 -34.19 3.43
CA ASN A 547 8.46 -34.14 1.98
C ASN A 547 8.22 -32.69 1.50
N LEU A 548 7.44 -31.90 2.23
CA LEU A 548 7.20 -30.49 1.92
C LEU A 548 8.52 -29.70 2.02
N LYS A 549 9.26 -29.84 3.14
CA LYS A 549 10.55 -29.16 3.33
C LYS A 549 11.57 -29.57 2.26
N LYS A 550 11.68 -30.85 1.95
CA LYS A 550 12.53 -31.33 0.84
C LYS A 550 12.14 -30.74 -0.50
N TRP A 551 10.84 -30.64 -0.79
CA TRP A 551 10.35 -30.01 -2.03
C TRP A 551 10.67 -28.53 -2.07
N GLN A 552 10.51 -27.82 -0.95
CA GLN A 552 10.87 -26.40 -0.82
C GLN A 552 12.38 -26.16 -1.02
N ASP A 553 13.23 -27.05 -0.49
CA ASP A 553 14.70 -26.98 -0.59
C ASP A 553 15.24 -27.35 -1.98
N THR A 554 14.50 -28.15 -2.76
CA THR A 554 14.93 -28.58 -4.10
C THR A 554 14.78 -27.42 -5.08
N SER A 555 15.83 -26.99 -5.76
CA SER A 555 15.75 -25.97 -6.82
C SER A 555 14.95 -26.46 -8.01
N ASP A 556 14.26 -25.56 -8.71
CA ASP A 556 13.64 -25.85 -9.99
C ASP A 556 14.70 -26.21 -11.03
N SER A 557 14.34 -27.07 -11.99
CA SER A 557 15.30 -27.47 -13.05
C SER A 557 15.63 -26.27 -13.96
N LYS A 558 16.89 -26.16 -14.41
CA LYS A 558 17.28 -25.12 -15.39
C LYS A 558 16.39 -25.17 -16.65
N LYS A 559 15.94 -26.35 -17.06
CA LYS A 559 15.00 -26.52 -18.16
C LYS A 559 13.64 -25.89 -17.89
N ASP A 560 13.11 -25.98 -16.69
CA ASP A 560 11.81 -25.40 -16.34
C ASP A 560 11.92 -23.88 -16.12
N ILE A 561 12.97 -23.43 -15.46
CA ILE A 561 13.28 -22.00 -15.34
C ILE A 561 13.42 -21.33 -16.73
N SER A 562 14.06 -22.00 -17.70
CA SER A 562 14.23 -21.46 -19.06
C SER A 562 12.94 -21.31 -19.86
N LYS A 563 11.82 -21.86 -19.41
CA LYS A 563 10.48 -21.68 -20.01
C LYS A 563 9.86 -20.34 -19.64
N ILE A 564 10.25 -19.74 -18.51
CA ILE A 564 9.77 -18.41 -18.12
C ILE A 564 10.30 -17.39 -19.15
N PRO A 565 9.42 -16.59 -19.77
CA PRO A 565 9.86 -15.60 -20.73
C PRO A 565 10.64 -14.48 -20.03
N THR A 566 11.71 -14.04 -20.63
CA THR A 566 12.60 -13.04 -20.07
C THR A 566 12.93 -11.94 -21.07
N LEU A 567 13.26 -10.76 -20.57
CA LEU A 567 13.91 -9.71 -21.31
C LEU A 567 15.41 -10.01 -21.49
N THR A 568 16.06 -9.19 -22.27
CA THR A 568 17.52 -9.13 -22.40
C THR A 568 18.02 -7.74 -22.00
N LEU A 569 19.31 -7.59 -21.70
CA LEU A 569 19.89 -6.26 -21.43
C LEU A 569 19.73 -5.28 -22.61
N GLY A 570 19.51 -5.79 -23.83
CA GLY A 570 19.20 -4.98 -25.01
C GLY A 570 17.80 -4.37 -25.01
N ASP A 571 16.87 -4.92 -24.22
CA ASP A 571 15.50 -4.42 -24.06
C ASP A 571 15.42 -3.25 -23.05
N LEU A 572 16.52 -2.92 -22.35
CA LEU A 572 16.58 -1.88 -21.32
C LEU A 572 16.93 -0.50 -21.89
N ASN A 573 16.35 0.54 -21.31
CA ASN A 573 16.86 1.89 -21.49
C ASN A 573 18.13 2.07 -20.68
N LYS A 574 19.27 2.33 -21.37
CA LYS A 574 20.56 2.55 -20.72
C LYS A 574 20.69 3.94 -20.07
N LYS A 575 19.90 4.91 -20.55
CA LYS A 575 19.89 6.27 -20.01
C LYS A 575 18.92 6.39 -18.85
N ALA A 576 19.38 6.96 -17.75
CA ALA A 576 18.53 7.27 -16.60
C ALA A 576 17.50 8.36 -16.97
N GLU A 577 16.33 8.31 -16.36
CA GLU A 577 15.32 9.36 -16.50
C GLU A 577 15.87 10.68 -15.94
N GLU A 578 15.71 11.77 -16.69
CA GLU A 578 16.14 13.10 -16.26
C GLU A 578 14.98 13.81 -15.53
N ILE A 579 15.26 14.29 -14.32
CA ILE A 579 14.33 15.13 -13.58
C ILE A 579 14.84 16.57 -13.64
N LEU A 580 14.22 17.37 -14.51
CA LEU A 580 14.62 18.76 -14.71
C LEU A 580 14.32 19.60 -13.46
N THR A 581 15.36 20.15 -12.85
CA THR A 581 15.29 21.11 -11.76
C THR A 581 15.99 22.41 -12.18
N ILE A 582 15.25 23.49 -12.30
CA ILE A 582 15.76 24.81 -12.67
C ILE A 582 15.76 25.70 -11.43
N GLU A 583 16.93 26.17 -11.02
CA GLU A 583 17.01 27.14 -9.92
C GLU A 583 16.62 28.53 -10.40
N LYS A 584 15.67 29.16 -9.74
CA LYS A 584 15.21 30.55 -9.95
C LYS A 584 15.31 31.33 -8.65
N LEU A 585 15.23 32.67 -8.75
CA LEU A 585 15.08 33.55 -7.62
C LEU A 585 13.76 34.31 -7.74
N GLU A 586 12.95 34.24 -6.69
CA GLU A 586 11.77 35.09 -6.52
C GLU A 586 11.94 35.91 -5.24
N GLY A 587 12.10 37.23 -5.40
CA GLY A 587 12.63 38.05 -4.32
C GLY A 587 14.06 37.61 -3.93
N ASP A 588 14.30 37.35 -2.66
CA ASP A 588 15.55 36.81 -2.13
C ASP A 588 15.52 35.30 -1.92
N THR A 589 14.40 34.65 -2.24
CA THR A 589 14.17 33.23 -1.99
C THR A 589 14.49 32.38 -3.23
N LYS A 590 15.22 31.28 -3.01
CA LYS A 590 15.52 30.29 -4.06
C LYS A 590 14.27 29.46 -4.32
N VAL A 591 13.93 29.31 -5.62
CA VAL A 591 12.86 28.44 -6.09
C VAL A 591 13.43 27.32 -6.95
N LEU A 592 13.11 26.09 -6.59
CA LEU A 592 13.36 24.90 -7.37
C LEU A 592 12.16 24.70 -8.33
N TYR A 593 12.36 24.95 -9.60
CA TYR A 593 11.32 24.89 -10.62
C TYR A 593 11.38 23.59 -11.40
N HIS A 594 10.30 22.80 -11.33
CA HIS A 594 10.13 21.52 -12.01
C HIS A 594 9.01 21.64 -13.04
N PRO A 595 9.32 22.01 -14.30
CA PRO A 595 8.31 22.12 -15.36
C PRO A 595 7.84 20.75 -15.79
N MET A 596 6.58 20.43 -15.55
CA MET A 596 5.95 19.21 -16.04
C MET A 596 4.42 19.34 -16.11
N PHE A 597 3.80 18.53 -16.94
CA PHE A 597 2.33 18.51 -17.06
C PHE A 597 1.69 17.94 -15.78
N THR A 598 0.75 18.69 -15.20
CA THR A 598 0.09 18.35 -13.93
C THR A 598 -1.44 18.48 -14.00
N ASP A 599 -2.01 18.59 -15.19
CA ASP A 599 -3.46 18.76 -15.43
C ASP A 599 -4.06 19.96 -14.66
N GLY A 600 -3.34 21.07 -14.60
CA GLY A 600 -3.79 22.29 -13.94
C GLY A 600 -3.65 22.30 -12.42
N ILE A 601 -2.90 21.39 -11.84
CA ILE A 601 -2.57 21.36 -10.41
C ILE A 601 -1.17 21.92 -10.21
N THR A 602 -1.00 22.83 -9.27
CA THR A 602 0.30 23.24 -8.74
C THR A 602 0.60 22.47 -7.45
N TYR A 603 1.78 21.84 -7.39
CA TYR A 603 2.38 21.30 -6.18
C TYR A 603 3.53 22.20 -5.75
N SER A 604 3.50 22.69 -4.50
CA SER A 604 4.55 23.52 -3.95
C SER A 604 5.01 22.98 -2.60
N ASN A 605 6.34 22.96 -2.38
CA ASN A 605 6.95 22.67 -1.09
C ASN A 605 7.72 23.89 -0.61
N LEU A 606 7.55 24.27 0.67
CA LEU A 606 8.30 25.31 1.33
C LEU A 606 9.17 24.68 2.42
N TYR A 607 10.48 24.77 2.30
CA TYR A 607 11.47 24.13 3.17
C TYR A 607 12.12 25.17 4.10
N PHE A 608 11.51 25.39 5.26
CA PHE A 608 12.05 26.26 6.30
C PHE A 608 13.19 25.58 7.08
N ASP A 609 14.22 26.35 7.47
CA ASP A 609 15.35 25.83 8.23
C ASP A 609 14.99 25.61 9.69
N SER A 610 14.90 24.35 10.13
CA SER A 610 14.63 24.01 11.53
C SER A 610 15.87 23.66 12.35
N SER A 611 17.09 23.80 11.78
CA SER A 611 18.35 23.55 12.49
C SER A 611 18.65 24.51 13.64
N LYS A 612 17.82 25.52 13.82
CA LYS A 612 17.93 26.53 14.86
C LYS A 612 17.05 26.27 16.08
N VAL A 613 16.18 25.26 15.99
CA VAL A 613 15.31 24.85 17.10
C VAL A 613 16.16 24.18 18.18
N PRO A 614 16.08 24.57 19.46
CA PRO A 614 16.82 23.92 20.54
C PRO A 614 16.51 22.42 20.64
N GLN A 615 17.51 21.58 20.96
CA GLN A 615 17.35 20.12 21.02
C GLN A 615 16.21 19.67 21.93
N ASN A 616 16.03 20.32 23.07
CA ASN A 616 14.94 20.03 24.01
C ASN A 616 13.56 20.51 23.55
N GLU A 617 13.46 21.18 22.39
CA GLU A 617 12.21 21.64 21.78
C GLU A 617 11.88 20.90 20.47
N LEU A 618 12.69 19.93 20.03
CA LEU A 618 12.43 19.18 18.80
C LEU A 618 11.11 18.41 18.82
N LEU A 619 10.68 17.92 19.99
CA LEU A 619 9.37 17.28 20.13
C LEU A 619 8.21 18.29 20.04
N TYR A 620 8.43 19.54 20.46
CA TYR A 620 7.49 20.65 20.23
C TYR A 620 7.44 21.07 18.76
N LEU A 621 8.56 20.98 18.03
CA LEU A 621 8.56 21.17 16.56
C LEU A 621 7.63 20.15 15.88
N LYS A 622 7.68 18.88 16.31
CA LYS A 622 6.76 17.85 15.82
C LYS A 622 5.32 18.12 16.24
N LEU A 623 5.09 18.59 17.47
CA LEU A 623 3.74 18.98 17.91
C LEU A 623 3.23 20.16 17.08
N LEU A 624 4.07 21.16 16.80
CA LEU A 624 3.73 22.29 15.93
C LEU A 624 3.28 21.82 14.54
N SER A 625 4.02 20.90 13.90
CA SER A 625 3.65 20.35 12.59
C SER A 625 2.28 19.65 12.60
N ASN A 626 1.87 19.06 13.72
CA ASN A 626 0.59 18.39 13.87
C ASN A 626 -0.58 19.35 14.14
N VAL A 627 -0.32 20.51 14.80
CA VAL A 627 -1.39 21.44 15.19
C VAL A 627 -1.66 22.51 14.13
N LEU A 628 -0.67 22.92 13.34
CA LEU A 628 -0.85 23.90 12.27
C LEU A 628 -1.92 23.48 11.25
N GLY A 629 -2.75 24.42 10.80
CA GLY A 629 -3.90 24.15 9.93
C GLY A 629 -5.06 23.40 10.63
N ASN A 630 -4.91 23.12 11.94
CA ASN A 630 -5.89 22.37 12.74
C ASN A 630 -6.39 23.13 13.98
N ILE A 631 -5.88 24.32 14.23
CA ILE A 631 -6.25 25.21 15.34
C ILE A 631 -6.79 26.52 14.80
N ASN A 632 -7.30 27.37 15.69
CA ASN A 632 -7.75 28.70 15.35
C ASN A 632 -6.59 29.58 14.85
N THR A 633 -6.90 30.51 13.97
CA THR A 633 -6.05 31.66 13.63
C THR A 633 -6.70 32.92 14.13
N GLU A 634 -6.06 34.09 13.93
CA GLU A 634 -6.69 35.36 14.29
C GLU A 634 -7.99 35.62 13.53
N LYS A 635 -8.08 35.16 12.27
CA LYS A 635 -9.21 35.41 11.37
C LYS A 635 -10.26 34.29 11.36
N TYR A 636 -9.85 33.05 11.53
CA TYR A 636 -10.73 31.89 11.38
C TYR A 636 -10.68 30.99 12.60
N ASP A 637 -11.84 30.50 13.06
CA ASP A 637 -11.84 29.32 13.91
C ASP A 637 -11.37 28.08 13.13
N HIS A 638 -10.98 27.02 13.85
CA HIS A 638 -10.42 25.82 13.22
C HIS A 638 -11.37 25.09 12.26
N MET A 639 -12.67 25.32 12.36
CA MET A 639 -13.66 24.72 11.44
C MET A 639 -13.79 25.53 10.16
N GLN A 640 -13.87 26.86 10.30
CA GLN A 640 -13.85 27.79 9.17
C GLN A 640 -12.54 27.61 8.37
N LEU A 641 -11.41 27.54 9.06
CA LEU A 641 -10.10 27.28 8.44
C LEU A 641 -10.11 25.94 7.68
N SER A 642 -10.67 24.88 8.27
CA SER A 642 -10.77 23.58 7.61
C SER A 642 -11.61 23.63 6.33
N ASN A 643 -12.76 24.33 6.35
CA ASN A 643 -13.61 24.51 5.17
C ASN A 643 -12.87 25.31 4.09
N LYS A 644 -12.15 26.38 4.46
CA LYS A 644 -11.33 27.18 3.54
C LYS A 644 -10.25 26.35 2.88
N ILE A 645 -9.49 25.56 3.66
CA ILE A 645 -8.46 24.64 3.12
C ILE A 645 -9.10 23.66 2.13
N MET A 646 -10.20 23.01 2.47
CA MET A 646 -10.88 22.06 1.55
C MET A 646 -11.45 22.72 0.32
N LYS A 647 -11.93 23.96 0.43
CA LYS A 647 -12.54 24.70 -0.68
C LYS A 647 -11.51 25.19 -1.69
N ASP A 648 -10.42 25.76 -1.22
CA ASP A 648 -9.48 26.50 -2.05
C ASP A 648 -8.18 25.73 -2.34
N THR A 649 -7.99 24.55 -1.73
CA THR A 649 -6.76 23.73 -1.90
C THR A 649 -7.08 22.25 -2.05
N GLY A 650 -6.10 21.50 -2.57
CA GLY A 650 -6.06 20.02 -2.49
C GLY A 650 -5.41 19.51 -1.20
N GLY A 651 -5.13 20.41 -0.26
CA GLY A 651 -4.54 20.14 1.04
C GLY A 651 -3.27 20.94 1.32
N ILE A 652 -3.10 21.25 2.61
CA ILE A 652 -1.86 21.85 3.16
C ILE A 652 -1.37 20.89 4.25
N SER A 653 -0.11 20.50 4.21
CA SER A 653 0.48 19.62 5.21
C SER A 653 1.82 20.17 5.72
N PHE A 654 2.13 19.86 6.98
CA PHE A 654 3.33 20.30 7.69
C PHE A 654 4.09 19.08 8.18
N ASN A 655 5.38 18.97 7.85
CA ASN A 655 6.20 17.81 8.20
C ASN A 655 7.61 18.25 8.63
N SER A 656 8.09 17.68 9.73
CA SER A 656 9.51 17.79 10.11
C SER A 656 10.28 16.70 9.38
N ILE A 657 11.28 17.09 8.58
CA ILE A 657 12.11 16.16 7.77
C ILE A 657 13.58 16.54 7.91
N ALA A 658 14.46 15.64 7.52
CA ALA A 658 15.89 15.94 7.43
C ALA A 658 16.49 15.33 6.16
N PHE A 659 17.29 16.12 5.44
CA PHE A 659 18.04 15.67 4.28
C PHE A 659 19.50 15.42 4.69
N LYS A 660 20.03 14.25 4.37
CA LYS A 660 21.43 13.90 4.60
C LYS A 660 22.22 14.10 3.32
N LYS A 661 23.38 14.76 3.40
CA LYS A 661 24.27 14.95 2.24
C LYS A 661 24.82 13.64 1.72
N ASN A 662 24.86 13.50 0.41
CA ASN A 662 25.42 12.33 -0.29
C ASN A 662 26.94 12.45 -0.56
N ASN A 663 27.68 13.09 0.35
CA ASN A 663 29.15 13.31 0.20
C ASN A 663 29.97 12.56 1.26
N GLY A 664 29.39 11.57 1.92
CA GLY A 664 30.05 10.82 2.98
C GLY A 664 30.24 11.58 4.29
N SER A 665 29.72 12.82 4.42
CA SER A 665 29.74 13.56 5.71
C SER A 665 28.59 13.09 6.61
N SER A 666 28.68 13.36 7.92
CA SER A 666 27.56 13.19 8.86
C SER A 666 26.55 14.34 8.80
N GLU A 667 26.77 15.32 7.91
CA GLU A 667 25.97 16.54 7.84
C GLU A 667 24.56 16.23 7.31
N TYR A 668 23.55 16.76 7.99
CA TYR A 668 22.16 16.70 7.58
C TYR A 668 21.48 18.04 7.80
N TYR A 669 20.39 18.28 7.05
CA TYR A 669 19.65 19.53 7.05
C TYR A 669 18.24 19.29 7.56
N PRO A 670 17.95 19.57 8.85
CA PRO A 670 16.58 19.50 9.36
C PRO A 670 15.76 20.65 8.76
N LYS A 671 14.55 20.31 8.30
CA LYS A 671 13.61 21.23 7.67
C LYS A 671 12.20 21.04 8.22
N MET A 672 11.47 22.14 8.38
CA MET A 672 10.02 22.11 8.39
C MET A 672 9.56 22.26 6.94
N ASN A 673 8.98 21.19 6.38
CA ASN A 673 8.40 21.20 5.03
C ASN A 673 6.91 21.46 5.10
N ILE A 674 6.45 22.45 4.33
CA ILE A 674 5.03 22.68 4.07
C ILE A 674 4.75 22.29 2.62
N THR A 675 3.83 21.34 2.42
CA THR A 675 3.36 20.99 1.08
C THR A 675 1.99 21.60 0.84
N VAL A 676 1.85 22.35 -0.24
CA VAL A 676 0.59 22.94 -0.71
C VAL A 676 0.23 22.34 -2.06
N LYS A 677 -1.02 21.95 -2.22
CA LYS A 677 -1.60 21.52 -3.50
C LYS A 677 -2.77 22.44 -3.83
N ALA A 678 -2.82 23.02 -5.03
CA ALA A 678 -3.94 23.86 -5.42
C ALA A 678 -4.20 23.77 -6.93
N LEU A 679 -5.44 23.97 -7.34
CA LEU A 679 -5.76 24.28 -8.74
C LEU A 679 -5.19 25.65 -9.10
N ASN A 680 -4.72 25.79 -10.33
CA ASN A 680 -4.07 27.02 -10.75
C ASN A 680 -4.95 28.26 -10.51
N GLY A 681 -6.25 28.23 -10.77
CA GLY A 681 -7.14 29.38 -10.49
C GLY A 681 -7.43 29.66 -9.02
N THR A 682 -7.03 28.79 -8.08
CA THR A 682 -7.22 29.00 -6.62
C THR A 682 -5.90 29.22 -5.87
N LEU A 683 -4.79 29.25 -6.59
CA LEU A 683 -3.46 29.34 -5.99
C LEU A 683 -3.25 30.59 -5.09
N PRO A 684 -3.71 31.81 -5.46
CA PRO A 684 -3.62 32.95 -4.55
C PRO A 684 -4.32 32.70 -3.21
N ASN A 685 -5.55 32.15 -3.24
CA ASN A 685 -6.29 31.83 -2.01
C ASN A 685 -5.53 30.80 -1.14
N ALA A 686 -4.87 29.83 -1.78
CA ALA A 686 -4.08 28.82 -1.06
C ALA A 686 -2.90 29.43 -0.31
N PHE A 687 -2.22 30.41 -0.92
CA PHE A 687 -1.12 31.13 -0.27
C PHE A 687 -1.60 32.11 0.80
N ASP A 688 -2.75 32.76 0.63
CA ASP A 688 -3.38 33.60 1.68
C ASP A 688 -3.75 32.75 2.91
N ILE A 689 -4.28 31.53 2.70
CA ILE A 689 -4.56 30.59 3.79
C ILE A 689 -3.25 30.14 4.46
N LEU A 690 -2.21 29.89 3.68
CA LEU A 690 -0.91 29.51 4.22
C LEU A 690 -0.30 30.62 5.06
N GLU A 691 -0.36 31.88 4.61
CA GLU A 691 0.08 33.06 5.35
C GLU A 691 -0.63 33.15 6.71
N GLU A 692 -1.95 33.06 6.71
CA GLU A 692 -2.77 33.07 7.91
C GLU A 692 -2.38 31.95 8.89
N VAL A 693 -2.07 30.74 8.38
CA VAL A 693 -1.68 29.60 9.23
C VAL A 693 -0.29 29.77 9.83
N ILE A 694 0.72 30.19 9.06
CA ILE A 694 2.09 30.25 9.58
C ILE A 694 2.32 31.47 10.47
N ASN A 695 1.71 32.62 10.17
CA ASN A 695 1.94 33.86 10.90
C ASN A 695 0.94 34.02 12.04
N ARG A 696 -0.34 33.68 11.83
CA ARG A 696 -1.46 34.09 12.70
C ARG A 696 -2.15 32.93 13.43
N SER A 697 -1.54 31.74 13.48
CA SER A 697 -2.05 30.65 14.31
C SER A 697 -1.99 30.97 15.80
N VAL A 698 -3.08 30.72 16.53
CA VAL A 698 -3.31 31.03 17.94
C VAL A 698 -3.41 29.77 18.78
N PHE A 699 -2.53 29.58 19.76
CA PHE A 699 -2.44 28.38 20.60
C PHE A 699 -3.18 28.48 21.93
N THR A 700 -4.23 29.33 22.04
CA THR A 700 -4.93 29.62 23.30
C THR A 700 -6.19 28.74 23.52
N ASP A 701 -6.67 28.07 22.49
CA ASP A 701 -7.82 27.15 22.61
C ASP A 701 -7.41 25.87 23.36
N LYS A 702 -7.48 25.92 24.69
CA LYS A 702 -7.12 24.81 25.59
C LYS A 702 -7.83 23.50 25.25
N LYS A 703 -9.14 23.60 24.99
CA LYS A 703 -9.96 22.42 24.66
C LYS A 703 -9.47 21.77 23.37
N ARG A 704 -9.23 22.58 22.34
CA ARG A 704 -8.82 22.07 21.03
C ARG A 704 -7.44 21.43 21.07
N ILE A 705 -6.47 22.03 21.73
CA ILE A 705 -5.12 21.47 21.86
C ILE A 705 -5.17 20.15 22.64
N LYS A 706 -5.97 20.05 23.71
CA LYS A 706 -6.17 18.79 24.46
C LYS A 706 -6.74 17.68 23.58
N GLU A 707 -7.75 17.98 22.77
CA GLU A 707 -8.33 17.05 21.79
C GLU A 707 -7.29 16.55 20.77
N MET A 708 -6.44 17.46 20.29
CA MET A 708 -5.42 17.11 19.30
C MET A 708 -4.32 16.24 19.89
N ILE A 709 -3.83 16.53 21.10
CA ILE A 709 -2.85 15.72 21.81
C ILE A 709 -3.42 14.30 22.04
N LYS A 710 -4.64 14.20 22.55
CA LYS A 710 -5.31 12.92 22.75
C LYS A 710 -5.51 12.14 21.45
N THR A 711 -5.92 12.82 20.38
CA THR A 711 -6.07 12.19 19.05
C THR A 711 -4.72 11.72 18.51
N SER A 712 -3.66 12.50 18.71
CA SER A 712 -2.29 12.12 18.32
C SER A 712 -1.86 10.84 19.03
N ARG A 713 -2.03 10.77 20.37
CA ARG A 713 -1.76 9.56 21.16
C ARG A 713 -2.44 8.32 20.56
N LEU A 714 -3.73 8.38 20.32
CA LEU A 714 -4.51 7.27 19.77
C LEU A 714 -4.08 6.86 18.35
N ASN A 715 -3.70 7.84 17.52
CA ASN A 715 -3.18 7.55 16.18
C ASN A 715 -1.85 6.80 16.26
N TYR A 716 -0.96 7.14 17.19
CA TYR A 716 0.30 6.43 17.41
C TYR A 716 0.09 5.01 17.95
N GLU A 717 -0.84 4.81 18.89
CA GLU A 717 -1.20 3.48 19.39
C GLU A 717 -1.71 2.58 18.25
N SER A 718 -2.57 3.12 17.38
CA SER A 718 -3.05 2.42 16.19
C SER A 718 -1.91 2.15 15.18
N MET A 719 -1.00 3.10 14.99
CA MET A 719 0.17 2.94 14.11
C MET A 719 1.09 1.83 14.62
N PHE A 720 1.36 1.77 15.91
CA PHE A 720 2.21 0.73 16.50
C PHE A 720 1.59 -0.67 16.35
N ALA A 721 0.28 -0.77 16.53
CA ALA A 721 -0.43 -2.04 16.37
C ALA A 721 -0.46 -2.56 14.92
N ASN A 722 -0.46 -1.68 13.92
CA ASN A 722 -0.62 -2.03 12.50
C ASN A 722 0.68 -1.94 11.68
N GLY A 723 1.67 -1.17 12.14
CA GLY A 723 2.92 -0.86 11.43
C GLY A 723 4.18 -1.22 12.21
N GLY A 724 4.19 -2.36 12.88
CA GLY A 724 5.29 -2.78 13.72
C GLY A 724 6.65 -2.84 13.01
N ASN A 725 6.68 -3.16 11.72
CA ASN A 725 7.91 -3.14 10.91
C ASN A 725 8.52 -1.74 10.81
N ILE A 726 7.70 -0.71 10.56
CA ILE A 726 8.19 0.67 10.47
C ILE A 726 8.73 1.13 11.82
N LEU A 727 8.02 0.80 12.90
CA LEU A 727 8.47 1.12 14.26
C LEU A 727 9.83 0.47 14.56
N ALA A 728 10.00 -0.82 14.25
CA ALA A 728 11.25 -1.53 14.44
C ALA A 728 12.39 -0.95 13.59
N MET A 729 12.14 -0.61 12.31
CA MET A 729 13.13 0.02 11.43
C MET A 729 13.59 1.37 11.98
N LYS A 730 12.67 2.25 12.37
CA LYS A 730 13.01 3.57 12.92
C LYS A 730 13.75 3.47 14.26
N GLN A 731 13.36 2.51 15.08
CA GLN A 731 14.06 2.25 16.34
C GLN A 731 15.50 1.81 16.09
N VAL A 732 15.73 0.85 15.17
CA VAL A 732 17.09 0.37 14.85
C VAL A 732 17.94 1.48 14.21
N LEU A 733 17.42 2.24 13.25
CA LEU A 733 18.16 3.35 12.64
C LEU A 733 18.56 4.41 13.66
N SER A 734 17.76 4.59 14.72
CA SER A 734 18.08 5.52 15.81
C SER A 734 19.30 5.12 16.65
N TYR A 735 19.83 3.89 16.49
CA TYR A 735 21.07 3.45 17.15
C TYR A 735 22.34 3.76 16.34
N LEU A 736 22.20 4.11 15.03
CA LEU A 736 23.31 4.08 14.07
C LEU A 736 23.90 5.45 13.75
N SER A 737 23.08 6.51 13.71
CA SER A 737 23.53 7.83 13.29
C SER A 737 22.69 8.97 13.87
N ASP A 738 23.24 10.20 13.87
CA ASP A 738 22.53 11.41 14.30
C ASP A 738 21.27 11.67 13.46
N SER A 739 21.35 11.49 12.14
CA SER A 739 20.19 11.60 11.25
C SER A 739 19.14 10.51 11.51
N GLY A 740 19.57 9.29 11.79
CA GLY A 740 18.70 8.18 12.20
C GLY A 740 18.02 8.48 13.54
N LYS A 741 18.75 9.04 14.49
CA LYS A 741 18.22 9.47 15.79
C LYS A 741 17.21 10.61 15.64
N TYR A 742 17.54 11.64 14.86
CA TYR A 742 16.63 12.74 14.55
C TYR A 742 15.32 12.23 13.91
N GLY A 743 15.42 11.38 12.88
CA GLY A 743 14.26 10.76 12.23
C GLY A 743 13.47 9.79 13.13
N GLY A 744 14.13 9.20 14.14
CA GLY A 744 13.51 8.36 15.15
C GLY A 744 12.72 9.13 16.22
N LEU A 745 12.95 10.44 16.36
CA LEU A 745 12.20 11.28 17.31
C LEU A 745 10.69 11.28 17.03
N ASP A 746 10.30 11.13 15.79
CA ASP A 746 8.90 11.14 15.35
C ASP A 746 8.09 9.89 15.76
N TYR A 747 8.72 8.89 16.39
CA TYR A 747 8.09 7.64 16.76
C TYR A 747 7.96 7.45 18.28
N LEU A 748 8.70 6.54 18.87
CA LEU A 748 8.58 6.25 20.31
C LEU A 748 8.88 7.46 21.23
N PRO A 749 9.90 8.30 20.96
CA PRO A 749 10.13 9.49 21.78
C PRO A 749 8.98 10.49 21.73
N TYR A 750 8.41 10.74 20.53
CA TYR A 750 7.27 11.65 20.39
C TYR A 750 6.01 11.06 21.03
N TYR A 751 5.78 9.76 20.89
CA TYR A 751 4.66 9.10 21.56
C TYR A 751 4.74 9.25 23.10
N ASN A 752 5.90 8.99 23.68
CA ASN A 752 6.09 9.17 25.13
C ASN A 752 5.87 10.62 25.57
N PHE A 753 6.35 11.57 24.75
CA PHE A 753 6.12 13.00 24.98
C PHE A 753 4.62 13.36 24.93
N ILE A 754 3.89 12.85 23.94
CA ILE A 754 2.43 13.08 23.82
C ILE A 754 1.67 12.43 24.98
N CYS A 755 2.07 11.25 25.47
CA CYS A 755 1.48 10.63 26.65
C CYS A 755 1.70 11.51 27.90
N ASP A 756 2.90 12.02 28.10
CA ASP A 756 3.20 12.93 29.20
C ASP A 756 2.43 14.26 29.13
N LEU A 757 2.25 14.79 27.90
CA LEU A 757 1.41 15.99 27.72
C LEU A 757 -0.08 15.71 27.95
N ASP A 758 -0.60 14.53 27.55
CA ASP A 758 -2.00 14.16 27.77
C ASP A 758 -2.29 13.94 29.26
N ASP A 759 -1.44 13.18 29.92
CA ASP A 759 -1.59 12.83 31.34
C ASP A 759 -1.44 14.04 32.27
N ASN A 760 -0.59 15.03 31.92
CA ASN A 760 -0.29 16.23 32.69
C ASN A 760 -0.79 17.52 32.03
N PHE A 761 -1.79 17.43 31.13
CA PHE A 761 -2.16 18.53 30.24
C PHE A 761 -2.47 19.85 30.96
N ASP A 762 -3.27 19.79 32.03
CA ASP A 762 -3.76 20.99 32.69
C ASP A 762 -2.64 21.80 33.40
N THR A 763 -1.59 21.13 33.84
CA THR A 763 -0.39 21.72 34.46
C THR A 763 0.64 22.20 33.44
N LYS A 764 0.67 21.58 32.25
CA LYS A 764 1.64 21.89 31.19
C LYS A 764 1.11 22.83 30.11
N PHE A 765 -0.16 23.21 30.16
CA PHE A 765 -0.78 23.99 29.08
C PHE A 765 -0.03 25.26 28.76
N ASP A 766 0.33 26.09 29.77
CA ASP A 766 1.04 27.32 29.56
C ASP A 766 2.46 27.11 28.98
N GLU A 767 3.11 26.02 29.37
CA GLU A 767 4.38 25.63 28.78
C GLU A 767 4.19 25.26 27.30
N ILE A 768 3.18 24.46 26.96
CA ILE A 768 2.84 24.08 25.59
C ILE A 768 2.66 25.33 24.73
N VAL A 769 1.85 26.27 25.16
CA VAL A 769 1.60 27.53 24.45
C VAL A 769 2.88 28.31 24.21
N ARG A 770 3.67 28.50 25.28
CA ARG A 770 4.94 29.22 25.20
C ARG A 770 5.93 28.56 24.24
N LYS A 771 6.07 27.21 24.32
CA LYS A 771 7.00 26.45 23.46
C LYS A 771 6.55 26.43 22.00
N LEU A 772 5.26 26.28 21.72
CA LEU A 772 4.74 26.32 20.35
C LEU A 772 4.97 27.69 19.71
N ASN A 773 4.73 28.79 20.43
CA ASN A 773 5.00 30.14 19.93
C ASN A 773 6.50 30.36 19.69
N HIS A 774 7.36 29.90 20.60
CA HIS A 774 8.81 30.03 20.45
C HIS A 774 9.33 29.27 19.24
N VAL A 775 8.92 27.98 19.08
CA VAL A 775 9.33 27.17 17.93
C VAL A 775 8.77 27.75 16.63
N LYS A 776 7.50 28.22 16.62
CA LYS A 776 6.89 28.89 15.45
C LYS A 776 7.72 30.07 14.99
N GLY A 777 8.15 30.96 15.91
CA GLY A 777 8.94 32.16 15.60
C GLY A 777 10.34 31.83 15.07
N ILE A 778 10.97 30.74 15.55
CA ILE A 778 12.28 30.29 15.03
C ILE A 778 12.14 29.72 13.62
N VAL A 779 11.12 28.88 13.37
CA VAL A 779 11.01 28.06 12.16
C VAL A 779 10.52 28.86 10.96
N PHE A 780 9.45 29.66 11.12
CA PHE A 780 8.89 30.40 9.99
C PHE A 780 9.67 31.72 9.74
N ASN A 781 10.83 31.53 9.16
CA ASN A 781 11.81 32.56 8.89
C ASN A 781 12.38 32.41 7.48
N LYS A 782 12.61 33.55 6.75
CA LYS A 782 13.13 33.50 5.36
C LYS A 782 14.57 33.00 5.29
N GLU A 783 15.34 33.09 6.36
CA GLU A 783 16.74 32.68 6.31
C GLU A 783 16.86 31.21 5.91
N LYS A 784 17.48 30.92 4.75
CA LYS A 784 17.63 29.60 4.14
C LYS A 784 16.30 28.90 3.78
N LEU A 785 15.24 29.68 3.59
CA LEU A 785 14.04 29.18 2.95
C LEU A 785 14.36 28.75 1.51
N VAL A 786 13.89 27.58 1.12
CA VAL A 786 13.89 27.11 -0.25
C VAL A 786 12.47 26.72 -0.60
N VAL A 787 11.99 27.13 -1.75
CA VAL A 787 10.64 26.82 -2.20
C VAL A 787 10.72 25.97 -3.47
N SER A 788 9.77 25.07 -3.65
CA SER A 788 9.69 24.23 -4.85
C SER A 788 8.34 24.44 -5.53
N TYR A 789 8.37 24.49 -6.86
CA TYR A 789 7.21 24.51 -7.73
C TYR A 789 7.27 23.34 -8.71
N THR A 790 6.23 22.51 -8.71
CA THR A 790 6.02 21.47 -9.71
C THR A 790 4.69 21.72 -10.41
N GLY A 791 4.71 21.93 -11.72
CA GLY A 791 3.51 22.29 -12.48
C GLY A 791 3.80 22.74 -13.91
N ASP A 792 2.71 23.08 -14.63
CA ASP A 792 2.76 23.56 -16.01
C ASP A 792 3.51 24.89 -16.10
N GLU A 793 4.40 25.05 -17.06
CA GLU A 793 5.21 26.27 -17.27
C GLU A 793 4.37 27.55 -17.35
N LYS A 794 3.22 27.48 -18.04
CA LYS A 794 2.31 28.63 -18.22
C LYS A 794 1.76 29.20 -16.91
N HIS A 795 1.74 28.42 -15.81
CA HIS A 795 1.20 28.83 -14.51
C HIS A 795 2.29 29.25 -13.51
N TYR A 796 3.55 29.16 -13.87
CA TYR A 796 4.64 29.58 -13.00
C TYR A 796 4.54 31.03 -12.54
N ARG A 797 4.08 31.94 -13.41
CA ARG A 797 3.93 33.37 -13.06
C ARG A 797 2.89 33.62 -11.97
N GLU A 798 1.80 32.86 -11.99
CA GLU A 798 0.76 32.93 -10.96
C GLU A 798 1.31 32.46 -9.62
N PHE A 799 2.03 31.32 -9.63
CA PHE A 799 2.75 30.84 -8.44
C PHE A 799 3.74 31.89 -7.90
N ALA A 800 4.62 32.43 -8.75
CA ALA A 800 5.64 33.39 -8.34
C ALA A 800 5.02 34.65 -7.71
N SER A 801 3.90 35.14 -8.28
CA SER A 801 3.15 36.27 -7.74
C SER A 801 2.57 35.97 -6.35
N SER A 802 1.91 34.80 -6.21
CA SER A 802 1.29 34.36 -4.96
C SER A 802 2.35 34.13 -3.87
N PHE A 803 3.47 33.50 -4.24
CA PHE A 803 4.59 33.29 -3.30
C PHE A 803 5.22 34.59 -2.82
N ARG A 804 5.42 35.58 -3.71
CA ARG A 804 5.97 36.89 -3.33
C ARG A 804 5.09 37.62 -2.31
N SER A 805 3.76 37.52 -2.44
CA SER A 805 2.84 38.05 -1.46
C SER A 805 3.06 37.43 -0.08
N LEU A 806 3.23 36.11 -0.01
CA LEU A 806 3.55 35.43 1.23
C LEU A 806 4.94 35.78 1.75
N GLU A 807 5.96 35.85 0.88
CA GLU A 807 7.36 36.09 1.26
C GLU A 807 7.53 37.40 2.01
N VAL A 808 6.80 38.46 1.64
CA VAL A 808 6.85 39.76 2.28
C VAL A 808 6.43 39.70 3.74
N GLU A 809 5.46 38.82 4.06
CA GLU A 809 4.90 38.66 5.40
C GLU A 809 5.70 37.70 6.30
N ILE A 810 6.74 37.01 5.77
CA ILE A 810 7.59 36.09 6.55
C ILE A 810 8.73 36.93 7.22
N GLU A 811 8.93 36.70 8.51
CA GLU A 811 10.01 37.33 9.30
C GLU A 811 11.41 36.94 8.76
N ASN A 812 12.38 37.84 9.01
CA ASN A 812 13.78 37.63 8.60
C ASN A 812 14.75 37.89 9.78
N GLU A 813 14.54 37.12 10.85
CA GLU A 813 15.40 37.17 12.02
C GLU A 813 16.55 36.17 11.93
N LYS A 814 17.70 36.48 12.54
CA LYS A 814 18.85 35.56 12.60
C LYS A 814 18.90 34.83 13.92
N PHE A 815 18.78 33.50 13.84
CA PHE A 815 18.94 32.59 14.99
C PHE A 815 20.23 31.79 14.88
N PRO A 816 20.92 31.47 15.99
CA PRO A 816 22.10 30.62 15.97
C PRO A 816 21.74 29.18 15.63
N LYS A 817 22.54 28.53 14.75
CA LYS A 817 22.43 27.11 14.48
C LYS A 817 22.71 26.34 15.77
N GLN A 818 21.92 25.27 16.02
CA GLN A 818 22.09 24.38 17.17
C GLN A 818 22.94 23.17 16.79
N GLU A 819 23.76 22.70 17.74
CA GLU A 819 24.43 21.41 17.65
C GLU A 819 23.65 20.37 18.48
N TYR A 820 23.15 19.35 17.83
CA TYR A 820 22.44 18.26 18.51
C TYR A 820 23.45 17.20 18.96
N LYS A 821 23.32 16.77 20.20
CA LYS A 821 24.13 15.69 20.79
C LYS A 821 23.22 14.57 21.22
N PHE A 822 23.27 13.44 20.52
CA PHE A 822 22.44 12.28 20.80
C PHE A 822 23.20 11.18 21.53
N ASP A 823 22.49 10.43 22.39
CA ASP A 823 23.02 9.28 23.10
C ASP A 823 22.71 7.99 22.31
N PHE A 824 23.74 7.17 22.05
CA PHE A 824 23.68 5.91 21.32
C PHE A 824 23.92 4.66 22.19
N THR A 825 23.90 4.79 23.51
CA THR A 825 24.23 3.68 24.44
C THR A 825 23.17 2.58 24.48
N LYS A 826 21.91 2.92 24.15
CA LYS A 826 20.77 1.99 24.22
C LYS A 826 20.52 1.34 22.86
N LYS A 827 20.46 -0.01 22.82
CA LYS A 827 20.26 -0.81 21.59
C LYS A 827 19.56 -2.13 21.90
N ASN A 828 19.14 -2.84 20.84
CA ASN A 828 18.56 -4.19 20.90
C ASN A 828 17.32 -4.26 21.79
N ASP A 829 16.31 -3.50 21.41
CA ASP A 829 15.04 -3.42 22.12
C ASP A 829 14.03 -4.44 21.58
N ALA A 830 13.18 -4.97 22.47
CA ALA A 830 11.90 -5.55 22.10
C ALA A 830 10.77 -4.59 22.45
N LEU A 831 9.88 -4.32 21.52
CA LEU A 831 8.66 -3.52 21.71
C LEU A 831 7.47 -4.46 21.69
N VAL A 832 6.83 -4.62 22.85
CA VAL A 832 5.69 -5.54 23.01
C VAL A 832 4.39 -4.85 22.59
N ILE A 833 3.72 -5.45 21.60
CA ILE A 833 2.39 -5.03 21.14
C ILE A 833 1.44 -6.22 21.18
N PRO A 834 0.11 -6.01 21.19
CA PRO A 834 -0.86 -7.10 21.17
C PRO A 834 -0.94 -7.75 19.78
N SER A 835 0.10 -8.50 19.39
CA SER A 835 0.24 -9.17 18.11
C SER A 835 0.47 -10.68 18.25
N GLN A 836 0.01 -11.46 17.27
CA GLN A 836 0.32 -12.89 17.13
C GLN A 836 1.49 -13.15 16.16
N VAL A 837 2.02 -12.09 15.56
CA VAL A 837 3.15 -12.13 14.63
C VAL A 837 4.21 -11.13 15.07
N GLN A 838 5.42 -11.30 14.54
CA GLN A 838 6.58 -10.48 14.88
C GLN A 838 7.02 -9.64 13.66
N TYR A 839 7.77 -8.60 13.95
CA TYR A 839 8.48 -7.77 12.98
C TYR A 839 9.93 -7.68 13.47
N VAL A 840 10.82 -8.37 12.81
CA VAL A 840 12.23 -8.47 13.20
C VAL A 840 13.05 -7.60 12.26
N VAL A 841 13.82 -6.66 12.80
CA VAL A 841 14.71 -5.80 12.01
C VAL A 841 16.12 -5.87 12.58
N LYS A 842 17.11 -6.12 11.71
CA LYS A 842 18.54 -6.05 12.00
C LYS A 842 19.21 -5.09 11.03
N ALA A 843 20.10 -4.23 11.52
CA ALA A 843 20.75 -3.23 10.69
C ALA A 843 22.21 -2.98 11.12
N GLY A 844 22.95 -2.30 10.26
CA GLY A 844 24.27 -1.77 10.57
C GLY A 844 24.75 -0.79 9.49
N SER A 845 25.73 0.03 9.83
CA SER A 845 26.29 1.01 8.91
C SER A 845 27.45 0.40 8.11
N PHE A 846 27.29 0.35 6.77
CA PHE A 846 28.38 -0.04 5.89
C PHE A 846 29.43 1.08 5.75
N LYS A 847 29.03 2.32 5.93
CA LYS A 847 29.94 3.46 5.97
C LYS A 847 30.91 3.36 7.16
N ASN A 848 30.39 3.02 8.35
CA ASN A 848 31.24 2.79 9.53
C ASN A 848 32.19 1.60 9.32
N ALA A 849 31.88 0.70 8.40
CA ALA A 849 32.74 -0.40 7.98
C ALA A 849 33.71 -0.02 6.84
N GLY A 850 33.73 1.26 6.42
CA GLY A 850 34.67 1.78 5.40
C GLY A 850 34.23 1.61 3.95
N TYR A 851 32.92 1.35 3.69
CA TYR A 851 32.38 1.19 2.35
C TYR A 851 31.62 2.45 1.90
N ILE A 852 31.58 2.65 0.59
CA ILE A 852 30.82 3.73 -0.07
C ILE A 852 29.73 3.07 -0.92
N HIS A 853 28.59 3.73 -1.04
CA HIS A 853 27.47 3.28 -1.87
C HIS A 853 27.91 3.11 -3.34
N ASN A 854 27.45 2.03 -3.97
CA ASN A 854 27.70 1.71 -5.38
C ASN A 854 26.45 1.06 -5.98
N GLY A 855 26.16 1.32 -7.25
CA GLY A 855 24.96 0.80 -7.91
C GLY A 855 24.81 -0.73 -7.89
N SER A 856 25.94 -1.47 -7.85
CA SER A 856 25.90 -2.94 -7.72
C SER A 856 25.32 -3.43 -6.37
N MET A 857 25.24 -2.57 -5.34
CA MET A 857 24.54 -2.87 -4.10
C MET A 857 23.01 -3.03 -4.32
N SER A 858 22.44 -2.31 -5.27
CA SER A 858 21.04 -2.48 -5.65
C SER A 858 20.76 -3.83 -6.32
N VAL A 859 21.75 -4.35 -7.08
CA VAL A 859 21.69 -5.70 -7.64
C VAL A 859 21.81 -6.76 -6.53
N LEU A 860 22.71 -6.55 -5.57
CA LEU A 860 22.82 -7.38 -4.37
C LEU A 860 21.50 -7.44 -3.58
N GLU A 861 20.84 -6.30 -3.42
CA GLU A 861 19.51 -6.22 -2.78
C GLU A 861 18.50 -7.12 -3.49
N ASN A 862 18.38 -7.03 -4.81
CA ASN A 862 17.50 -7.88 -5.61
C ASN A 862 17.83 -9.37 -5.43
N ILE A 863 19.11 -9.73 -5.49
CA ILE A 863 19.58 -11.12 -5.34
C ILE A 863 19.22 -11.66 -3.94
N LEU A 864 19.56 -10.94 -2.88
CA LEU A 864 19.27 -11.40 -1.50
C LEU A 864 17.78 -11.51 -1.25
N ASN A 865 17.00 -10.54 -1.71
CA ASN A 865 15.55 -10.55 -1.52
C ASN A 865 14.89 -11.71 -2.24
N SER A 866 15.23 -11.97 -3.49
CA SER A 866 14.57 -12.98 -4.31
C SER A 866 15.15 -14.40 -4.16
N ALA A 867 16.47 -14.55 -4.02
CA ALA A 867 17.10 -15.86 -4.02
C ALA A 867 17.37 -16.43 -2.63
N TYR A 868 17.41 -15.59 -1.59
CA TYR A 868 17.75 -16.04 -0.24
C TYR A 868 16.64 -15.74 0.79
N LEU A 869 16.28 -14.46 0.98
CA LEU A 869 15.36 -14.06 2.05
C LEU A 869 13.94 -14.55 1.80
N TRP A 870 13.43 -14.44 0.58
CA TRP A 870 12.12 -14.98 0.23
C TRP A 870 12.01 -16.48 0.54
N GLN A 871 13.00 -17.27 0.13
CA GLN A 871 13.03 -18.72 0.38
C GLN A 871 13.06 -19.07 1.88
N ASN A 872 13.92 -18.40 2.65
CA ASN A 872 14.15 -18.78 4.03
C ASN A 872 13.14 -18.16 5.00
N LEU A 873 12.68 -16.90 4.77
CA LEU A 873 11.72 -16.23 5.66
C LEU A 873 10.27 -16.59 5.32
N ARG A 874 9.90 -16.53 4.02
CA ARG A 874 8.52 -16.73 3.59
C ARG A 874 8.22 -18.21 3.37
N ILE A 875 8.91 -18.85 2.42
CA ILE A 875 8.57 -20.21 1.99
C ILE A 875 8.81 -21.23 3.10
N LYS A 876 9.97 -21.17 3.78
CA LYS A 876 10.33 -22.11 4.86
C LYS A 876 9.92 -21.62 6.24
N GLY A 877 10.10 -20.32 6.51
CA GLY A 877 9.85 -19.72 7.83
C GLY A 877 8.40 -19.37 8.09
N GLY A 878 7.56 -19.26 7.03
CA GLY A 878 6.15 -18.94 7.15
C GLY A 878 5.85 -17.46 7.45
N ALA A 879 6.83 -16.56 7.31
CA ALA A 879 6.60 -15.13 7.34
C ALA A 879 5.80 -14.69 6.10
N TYR A 880 4.97 -13.65 6.22
CA TYR A 880 4.30 -13.09 5.04
C TYR A 880 5.29 -12.48 4.05
N GLY A 881 6.36 -11.86 4.55
CA GLY A 881 7.44 -11.35 3.73
C GLY A 881 8.69 -11.00 4.54
N GLY A 882 9.75 -10.71 3.84
CA GLY A 882 10.99 -10.20 4.42
C GLY A 882 11.95 -9.79 3.32
N ALA A 883 12.77 -8.79 3.62
CA ALA A 883 13.71 -8.25 2.65
C ALA A 883 14.94 -7.64 3.33
N MET A 884 15.91 -7.30 2.50
CA MET A 884 17.02 -6.44 2.83
C MET A 884 16.92 -5.17 1.98
N SER A 885 17.35 -4.04 2.50
CA SER A 885 17.49 -2.82 1.74
C SER A 885 18.72 -2.01 2.13
N PHE A 886 19.26 -1.30 1.17
CA PHE A 886 20.29 -0.29 1.39
C PHE A 886 19.65 1.08 1.59
N THR A 887 20.16 1.85 2.55
CA THR A 887 20.06 3.29 2.57
C THR A 887 21.36 3.91 2.02
N ASN A 888 21.52 5.21 2.12
CA ASN A 888 22.78 5.83 1.69
C ASN A 888 24.01 5.38 2.51
N GLU A 889 23.86 4.82 3.71
CA GLU A 889 24.96 4.46 4.61
C GLU A 889 24.71 3.20 5.44
N GLU A 890 23.48 2.71 5.49
CA GLU A 890 23.06 1.59 6.31
C GLU A 890 22.48 0.44 5.47
N VAL A 891 22.58 -0.77 5.99
CA VAL A 891 21.87 -1.95 5.53
C VAL A 891 20.81 -2.31 6.56
N LEU A 892 19.59 -2.58 6.10
CA LEU A 892 18.49 -3.07 6.92
C LEU A 892 18.04 -4.43 6.42
N PHE A 893 17.97 -5.42 7.29
CA PHE A 893 17.25 -6.68 7.11
C PHE A 893 15.96 -6.61 7.91
N TYR A 894 14.84 -7.04 7.34
CA TYR A 894 13.57 -7.03 8.05
C TYR A 894 12.65 -8.18 7.66
N SER A 895 11.79 -8.60 8.61
CA SER A 895 10.67 -9.51 8.35
C SER A 895 9.33 -8.83 8.66
N TYR A 896 8.27 -9.33 8.04
CA TYR A 896 6.92 -8.80 8.16
C TYR A 896 5.92 -9.92 8.42
N ARG A 897 5.11 -9.77 9.48
CA ARG A 897 4.17 -10.79 9.96
C ARG A 897 4.83 -12.16 10.08
N ASP A 898 5.87 -12.22 10.85
CA ASP A 898 6.76 -13.36 11.02
C ASP A 898 6.35 -14.17 12.26
N PRO A 899 6.21 -15.49 12.21
CA PRO A 899 5.99 -16.31 13.39
C PRO A 899 7.24 -16.49 14.26
N ASN A 900 8.43 -16.12 13.76
CA ASN A 900 9.74 -16.43 14.36
C ASN A 900 10.47 -15.15 14.78
N ILE A 901 11.45 -15.29 15.70
CA ILE A 901 12.41 -14.23 16.08
C ILE A 901 13.86 -14.73 15.89
N LYS A 902 14.24 -15.77 16.59
CA LYS A 902 15.62 -16.28 16.60
C LYS A 902 16.02 -16.86 15.26
N GLU A 903 15.14 -17.65 14.64
CA GLU A 903 15.36 -18.27 13.35
C GLU A 903 15.49 -17.22 12.24
N THR A 904 14.73 -16.12 12.35
CA THR A 904 14.80 -14.98 11.44
C THR A 904 16.12 -14.23 11.58
N LEU A 905 16.58 -13.96 12.81
CA LEU A 905 17.89 -13.36 13.04
C LEU A 905 19.02 -14.26 12.51
N ASN A 906 18.93 -15.58 12.72
CA ASN A 906 19.88 -16.54 12.15
C ASN A 906 19.86 -16.55 10.61
N THR A 907 18.67 -16.38 10.02
CA THR A 907 18.54 -16.26 8.56
C THR A 907 19.25 -15.01 8.05
N PHE A 908 19.12 -13.87 8.73
CA PHE A 908 19.86 -12.66 8.36
C PHE A 908 21.38 -12.88 8.45
N ASP A 909 21.85 -13.55 9.50
CA ASP A 909 23.27 -13.87 9.69
C ASP A 909 23.80 -14.84 8.63
N GLY A 910 22.96 -15.76 8.15
CA GLY A 910 23.29 -16.72 7.10
C GLY A 910 23.51 -16.13 5.71
N THR A 911 23.17 -14.86 5.47
CA THR A 911 23.41 -14.17 4.19
C THR A 911 24.88 -14.14 3.81
N VAL A 912 25.78 -14.08 4.77
CA VAL A 912 27.25 -14.08 4.51
C VAL A 912 27.64 -15.37 3.79
N ASN A 913 27.27 -16.53 4.33
CA ASN A 913 27.60 -17.82 3.73
C ASN A 913 26.94 -17.99 2.35
N PHE A 914 25.73 -17.46 2.17
CA PHE A 914 25.07 -17.46 0.87
C PHE A 914 25.90 -16.67 -0.17
N LEU A 915 26.38 -15.48 0.19
CA LEU A 915 27.14 -14.60 -0.69
C LEU A 915 28.51 -15.19 -1.03
N GLU A 916 29.23 -15.77 -0.06
CA GLU A 916 30.54 -16.43 -0.30
C GLU A 916 30.43 -17.57 -1.33
N ASN A 917 29.29 -18.27 -1.34
CA ASN A 917 29.01 -19.38 -2.23
C ASN A 917 28.15 -19.00 -3.46
N PHE A 918 27.85 -17.71 -3.64
CA PHE A 918 27.00 -17.23 -4.74
C PHE A 918 27.57 -17.57 -6.11
N LYS A 919 26.75 -18.19 -6.95
CA LYS A 919 27.07 -18.53 -8.34
C LYS A 919 25.89 -18.17 -9.22
N ALA A 920 26.15 -17.44 -10.27
CA ALA A 920 25.20 -17.10 -11.32
C ALA A 920 25.93 -17.08 -12.66
N ASP A 921 25.31 -17.61 -13.69
CA ASP A 921 25.80 -17.45 -15.06
C ASP A 921 25.40 -16.06 -15.61
N GLU A 922 25.90 -15.70 -16.81
CA GLU A 922 25.64 -14.39 -17.41
C GLU A 922 24.14 -14.11 -17.60
N LYS A 923 23.34 -15.13 -17.93
CA LYS A 923 21.90 -14.99 -18.10
C LYS A 923 21.21 -14.73 -16.76
N GLU A 924 21.61 -15.47 -15.73
CA GLU A 924 21.08 -15.28 -14.37
C GLU A 924 21.42 -13.88 -13.83
N MET A 925 22.66 -13.40 -14.07
CA MET A 925 23.05 -12.02 -13.70
C MET A 925 22.24 -10.98 -14.49
N ALA A 926 22.05 -11.18 -15.80
CA ALA A 926 21.23 -10.28 -16.61
C ALA A 926 19.81 -10.18 -16.07
N ASN A 927 19.22 -11.28 -15.61
CA ASN A 927 17.88 -11.27 -15.01
C ASN A 927 17.81 -10.41 -13.74
N TYR A 928 18.80 -10.51 -12.83
CA TYR A 928 18.84 -9.67 -11.63
C TYR A 928 19.05 -8.19 -11.96
N ILE A 929 19.89 -7.89 -12.95
CA ILE A 929 20.10 -6.53 -13.45
C ILE A 929 18.80 -5.94 -14.02
N ILE A 930 18.07 -6.72 -14.85
CA ILE A 930 16.79 -6.29 -15.43
C ILE A 930 15.79 -5.91 -14.32
N GLY A 931 15.61 -6.78 -13.33
CA GLY A 931 14.69 -6.47 -12.22
C GLY A 931 15.14 -5.28 -11.38
N THR A 932 16.46 -5.08 -11.21
CA THR A 932 17.00 -3.91 -10.51
C THR A 932 16.72 -2.63 -11.29
N ILE A 933 16.91 -2.63 -12.60
CA ILE A 933 16.54 -1.49 -13.46
C ILE A 933 15.02 -1.25 -13.43
N GLY A 934 14.20 -2.31 -13.40
CA GLY A 934 12.75 -2.19 -13.22
C GLY A 934 12.37 -1.43 -11.95
N ASN A 935 13.04 -1.72 -10.84
CA ASN A 935 12.83 -1.01 -9.57
C ASN A 935 13.30 0.46 -9.64
N MET A 936 14.42 0.75 -10.34
CA MET A 936 14.90 2.12 -10.54
C MET A 936 13.96 2.94 -11.42
N ASP A 937 13.34 2.32 -12.43
CA ASP A 937 12.42 2.95 -13.38
C ASP A 937 10.95 2.89 -12.91
N SER A 938 10.72 2.75 -11.60
CA SER A 938 9.38 2.68 -11.03
C SER A 938 8.55 3.91 -11.39
N LEU A 939 7.23 3.71 -11.53
CA LEU A 939 6.29 4.78 -11.86
C LEU A 939 6.26 5.86 -10.78
N THR A 940 6.37 7.11 -11.21
CA THR A 940 6.28 8.27 -10.33
C THR A 940 5.33 9.31 -10.91
N SER A 941 4.43 9.85 -10.06
CA SER A 941 3.58 10.97 -10.43
C SER A 941 4.38 12.27 -10.56
N PRO A 942 3.87 13.30 -11.27
CA PRO A 942 4.52 14.61 -11.35
C PRO A 942 4.88 15.20 -9.98
N GLN A 943 3.98 15.08 -9.01
CA GLN A 943 4.26 15.51 -7.62
C GLN A 943 5.50 14.82 -7.04
N ILE A 944 5.60 13.48 -7.21
CA ILE A 944 6.72 12.70 -6.66
C ILE A 944 8.01 13.04 -7.42
N LYS A 945 7.98 13.25 -8.74
CA LYS A 945 9.13 13.69 -9.53
C LYS A 945 9.68 15.04 -9.02
N GLY A 946 8.81 16.01 -8.73
CA GLY A 946 9.23 17.26 -8.10
C GLY A 946 9.93 17.03 -6.75
N VAL A 947 9.35 16.19 -5.89
CA VAL A 947 9.98 15.84 -4.59
C VAL A 947 11.32 15.11 -4.77
N ILE A 948 11.48 14.27 -5.81
CA ILE A 948 12.78 13.65 -6.12
C ILE A 948 13.79 14.73 -6.52
N GLY A 949 13.41 15.70 -7.38
CA GLY A 949 14.25 16.84 -7.73
C GLY A 949 14.68 17.66 -6.51
N ASP A 950 13.73 17.95 -5.58
CA ASP A 950 14.03 18.62 -4.31
C ASP A 950 15.04 17.81 -3.46
N ASN A 951 14.84 16.49 -3.36
CA ASN A 951 15.75 15.59 -2.65
C ASN A 951 17.16 15.59 -3.28
N MET A 952 17.26 15.56 -4.60
CA MET A 952 18.55 15.64 -5.32
C MET A 952 19.26 16.94 -4.95
N TYR A 953 18.55 18.07 -5.01
CA TYR A 953 19.12 19.38 -4.63
C TYR A 953 19.67 19.39 -3.19
N PHE A 954 18.86 19.01 -2.19
CA PHE A 954 19.30 19.05 -0.79
C PHE A 954 20.40 18.04 -0.47
N LYS A 955 20.39 16.87 -1.11
CA LYS A 955 21.42 15.83 -0.92
C LYS A 955 22.69 16.10 -1.72
N GLY A 956 22.65 17.00 -2.71
CA GLY A 956 23.76 17.27 -3.63
C GLY A 956 23.98 16.11 -4.59
N ILE A 957 22.93 15.46 -5.07
CA ILE A 957 22.94 14.38 -6.06
C ILE A 957 22.74 15.02 -7.43
N THR A 958 23.63 14.74 -8.37
CA THR A 958 23.55 15.23 -9.75
C THR A 958 22.93 14.19 -10.69
N GLN A 959 22.56 14.59 -11.91
CA GLN A 959 22.11 13.67 -12.94
C GLN A 959 23.23 12.68 -13.37
N GLU A 960 24.48 13.14 -13.31
CA GLU A 960 25.66 12.31 -13.55
C GLU A 960 25.80 11.22 -12.48
N ASP A 961 25.52 11.52 -11.22
CA ASP A 961 25.53 10.51 -10.14
C ASP A 961 24.47 9.42 -10.38
N ILE A 962 23.26 9.81 -10.79
CA ILE A 962 22.18 8.87 -11.12
C ILE A 962 22.53 8.00 -12.34
N GLN A 963 23.11 8.61 -13.39
CA GLN A 963 23.57 7.86 -14.55
C GLN A 963 24.71 6.91 -14.19
N LYS A 964 25.66 7.34 -13.37
CA LYS A 964 26.74 6.52 -12.87
C LYS A 964 26.22 5.31 -12.09
N GLU A 965 25.29 5.52 -11.17
CA GLU A 965 24.65 4.43 -10.42
C GLU A 965 24.00 3.41 -11.36
N ARG A 966 23.29 3.90 -12.39
CA ARG A 966 22.69 3.04 -13.43
C ARG A 966 23.73 2.24 -14.22
N ASP A 967 24.84 2.86 -14.60
CA ASP A 967 25.94 2.20 -15.33
C ASP A 967 26.63 1.13 -14.45
N GLU A 968 26.78 1.39 -13.15
CA GLU A 968 27.28 0.43 -12.17
C GLU A 968 26.34 -0.77 -12.03
N VAL A 969 25.01 -0.55 -11.99
CA VAL A 969 24.00 -1.62 -12.02
C VAL A 969 24.14 -2.47 -13.28
N LEU A 970 24.19 -1.82 -14.46
CA LEU A 970 24.25 -2.50 -15.77
C LEU A 970 25.54 -3.34 -15.95
N SER A 971 26.62 -2.98 -15.28
CA SER A 971 27.94 -3.65 -15.38
C SER A 971 28.22 -4.65 -14.25
N THR A 972 27.28 -4.86 -13.34
CA THR A 972 27.47 -5.73 -12.16
C THR A 972 27.72 -7.18 -12.54
N THR A 973 28.71 -7.80 -11.92
CA THR A 973 29.09 -9.20 -12.13
C THR A 973 28.81 -10.08 -10.89
N ALA A 974 28.81 -11.39 -11.08
CA ALA A 974 28.70 -12.34 -9.96
C ALA A 974 29.88 -12.25 -8.98
N GLU A 975 31.04 -11.78 -9.43
CA GLU A 975 32.21 -11.56 -8.58
C GLU A 975 32.00 -10.35 -7.67
N ASP A 976 31.46 -9.25 -8.19
CA ASP A 976 31.10 -8.07 -7.39
C ASP A 976 30.15 -8.46 -6.24
N ILE A 977 29.16 -9.31 -6.53
CA ILE A 977 28.19 -9.79 -5.52
C ILE A 977 28.89 -10.61 -4.44
N ARG A 978 29.80 -11.53 -4.80
CA ARG A 978 30.58 -12.29 -3.80
C ARG A 978 31.43 -11.38 -2.92
N ASN A 979 32.03 -10.35 -3.49
CA ASN A 979 32.89 -9.41 -2.78
C ASN A 979 32.15 -8.64 -1.67
N TYR A 980 30.81 -8.50 -1.78
CA TYR A 980 29.99 -7.93 -0.71
C TYR A 980 29.80 -8.82 0.51
N ALA A 981 30.18 -10.10 0.49
CA ALA A 981 30.11 -10.97 1.66
C ALA A 981 30.77 -10.35 2.89
N ARG A 982 31.97 -9.75 2.69
CA ARG A 982 32.72 -9.08 3.77
C ARG A 982 32.03 -7.79 4.26
N LEU A 983 31.41 -7.02 3.37
CA LEU A 983 30.61 -5.84 3.76
C LEU A 983 29.46 -6.28 4.66
N ILE A 984 28.67 -7.26 4.22
CA ILE A 984 27.51 -7.78 4.96
C ILE A 984 27.96 -8.38 6.30
N GLU A 985 29.06 -9.13 6.32
CA GLU A 985 29.64 -9.64 7.57
C GLU A 985 29.95 -8.52 8.58
N ASN A 986 30.62 -7.45 8.12
CA ASN A 986 30.97 -6.30 8.95
C ASN A 986 29.73 -5.55 9.45
N VAL A 987 28.67 -5.47 8.65
CA VAL A 987 27.38 -4.89 9.04
C VAL A 987 26.69 -5.75 10.10
N ILE A 988 26.58 -7.06 9.88
CA ILE A 988 25.91 -8.01 10.78
C ILE A 988 26.61 -8.06 12.15
N LYS A 989 27.95 -8.01 12.17
CA LYS A 989 28.78 -8.01 13.42
C LYS A 989 28.54 -6.80 14.31
N GLN A 990 28.01 -5.68 13.79
CA GLN A 990 27.63 -4.53 14.63
C GLN A 990 26.45 -4.87 15.54
N ASN A 991 25.66 -5.87 15.18
CA ASN A 991 24.63 -6.52 15.99
C ASN A 991 23.58 -5.55 16.55
N PHE A 992 23.07 -4.63 15.73
CA PHE A 992 21.94 -3.77 16.04
C PHE A 992 20.65 -4.38 15.51
N TYR A 993 19.69 -4.61 16.40
CA TYR A 993 18.37 -5.10 15.99
C TYR A 993 17.27 -4.58 16.93
N CYS A 994 16.05 -4.61 16.42
CA CYS A 994 14.82 -4.34 17.17
C CYS A 994 13.74 -5.33 16.74
N VAL A 995 12.97 -5.80 17.70
CA VAL A 995 11.81 -6.65 17.45
C VAL A 995 10.57 -5.96 17.97
N VAL A 996 9.53 -5.91 17.14
CA VAL A 996 8.17 -5.52 17.54
C VAL A 996 7.30 -6.76 17.45
N GLY A 997 6.64 -7.16 18.54
CA GLY A 997 5.89 -8.41 18.50
C GLY A 997 5.07 -8.74 19.73
N GLY A 998 4.49 -9.92 19.73
CA GLY A 998 3.65 -10.42 20.81
C GLY A 998 4.44 -10.79 22.05
N GLU A 999 3.83 -10.58 23.22
CA GLU A 999 4.45 -10.77 24.52
C GLU A 999 5.02 -12.17 24.71
N THR A 1000 4.28 -13.21 24.34
CA THR A 1000 4.71 -14.61 24.47
C THR A 1000 6.03 -14.87 23.75
N LYS A 1001 6.11 -14.50 22.47
CA LYS A 1001 7.30 -14.71 21.65
C LYS A 1001 8.50 -13.87 22.10
N VAL A 1002 8.26 -12.64 22.52
CA VAL A 1002 9.30 -11.78 23.09
C VAL A 1002 9.85 -12.39 24.39
N ASN A 1003 8.99 -12.89 25.28
CA ASN A 1003 9.40 -13.52 26.53
C ASN A 1003 10.15 -14.86 26.34
N GLU A 1004 9.75 -15.69 25.37
CA GLU A 1004 10.48 -16.89 24.96
C GLU A 1004 11.92 -16.56 24.51
N ASN A 1005 12.14 -15.36 23.98
CA ASN A 1005 13.41 -14.88 23.46
C ASN A 1005 14.05 -13.75 24.29
N LYS A 1006 13.64 -13.56 25.57
CA LYS A 1006 14.03 -12.41 26.39
C LYS A 1006 15.55 -12.20 26.52
N GLY A 1007 16.33 -13.27 26.43
CA GLY A 1007 17.80 -13.22 26.52
C GLY A 1007 18.49 -12.52 25.34
N LEU A 1008 17.73 -12.25 24.23
CA LEU A 1008 18.22 -11.50 23.07
C LEU A 1008 18.22 -9.98 23.31
N PHE A 1009 17.39 -9.46 24.22
CA PHE A 1009 17.10 -8.05 24.33
C PHE A 1009 17.78 -7.39 25.54
N HIS A 1010 18.28 -6.16 25.34
CA HIS A 1010 18.72 -5.31 26.44
C HIS A 1010 17.54 -4.71 27.18
N ARG A 1011 16.46 -4.39 26.48
CA ARG A 1011 15.22 -3.84 27.04
C ARG A 1011 14.01 -4.48 26.40
N ILE A 1012 12.99 -4.71 27.20
CA ILE A 1012 11.65 -5.05 26.75
C ILE A 1012 10.75 -3.89 27.14
N ILE A 1013 10.12 -3.25 26.16
CA ILE A 1013 9.35 -2.02 26.30
C ILE A 1013 7.90 -2.32 25.91
N PHE A 1014 6.96 -1.84 26.69
CA PHE A 1014 5.51 -1.91 26.42
C PHE A 1014 5.04 -0.51 26.00
N PRO A 1015 5.12 -0.13 24.71
CA PRO A 1015 4.87 1.24 24.28
C PRO A 1015 3.45 1.72 24.58
N ILE A 1016 2.45 0.85 24.50
CA ILE A 1016 1.03 1.22 24.65
C ILE A 1016 0.58 1.26 26.13
N ASN A 1017 1.42 0.84 27.10
CA ASN A 1017 1.02 0.69 28.50
C ASN A 1017 1.88 1.51 29.48
N ASN A 1018 2.64 2.51 29.04
CA ASN A 1018 3.59 3.26 29.88
C ASN A 1018 2.98 4.24 30.91
N SER A 1019 1.76 4.03 31.39
CA SER A 1019 1.19 4.85 32.47
C SER A 1019 1.66 4.43 33.89
N LYS A 1020 2.62 3.50 34.02
CA LYS A 1020 3.17 3.06 35.31
C LYS A 1020 4.61 2.55 35.19
N GLN A 1021 5.55 3.37 34.73
CA GLN A 1021 6.98 3.17 35.06
C GLN A 1021 7.64 4.50 35.40
#